data_2b7fb5041d61777552f03d9b81e9f9ba
#
_entry.id   2b7fb5041d61777552f03d9b81e9f9ba
#
_cell.length_a   1.000
_cell.length_b   1.000
_cell.length_c   1.000
_cell.angle_alpha   90.00
_cell.angle_beta   90.00
_cell.angle_gamma   90.00
#
_symmetry.space_group_name_H-M   'P 1'
#
loop_
_entity.id
_entity.type
_entity.pdbx_description
1 polymer ?
#
loop_
_entity_poly.entity_id
_entity_poly.type
_entity_poly.pdbx_seq_one_letter_code
_entity_poly.pdbx_strand_id
1 'polypeptide(L)'
;MKKFTMWVTALLLLSFFAGAQNSTRFNIDDATLAQWGKYRPVTLLALQWRPSSESYTYVSGDTLVQVNAKSGAKATLFTLNDLNRVLSEANLRPVRSLAYASWRANQQLSVTSGAKKVVVNVSPLSVEQVISFTDDAAGVDYAPANGLFAYTVSNNLYIQKQDNSSIQVTNDGAEAGIVNGQAVHRSEFGIRKGTFWSPKATYLAFYRMDESMVTNYPLVDVTTRIATLQNTKYPMAGMTSHEVSVGVFNVATGKTVYLKTGEPKEQYLTNIAWAPDEKSVYVAIVNRAQNHMWLNEYDVATGQFVKTLFEETSESYVEPQDAMIFLSTRPNEFIWQSSRSGNKHFYLYNTDGKLVKQLTSGGWDVMQVIGMDAKERTLYYTSTQESPMQRHLYSVDLKSLKVTKLTAEHGTHNPLVNVEKGYFLDVFSSTDVPNCIDLYTLKGKRVKNLLVAENPYAGMDMPEMEMVTLTAKDGETPLYGRIIKPLGYKEGGKHPVIVYVYGGPHLQLVTDTWLGGARLWEYYMAQKGYVMFTVDNRGSYGRGHKFESVIHRQLGVKEMEDQLTGVDYLKSLPFVDQDRIGVHGWSFGGFMTTSLMLKASDTFKVGVAGGPVMDWSLYEVMYGERYMDTPQENPEGYEESNLVKKASLLKGKLMLIHGDVDGTVVMQHSLQFIKECVSNGVPVDFFIYPQHEHNVRGRDRVHLMQKVTDYFDSNL
;
A
#
# COMPACT_ATOMS: atom_id res chain seq x y z
N MET A 1 -56.25 -70.78 35.11
CA MET A 1 -55.96 -70.67 33.68
C MET A 1 -56.46 -69.31 33.17
N LYS A 2 -55.63 -68.34 33.10
CA LYS A 2 -55.85 -67.16 32.27
C LYS A 2 -54.46 -66.62 31.80
N LYS A 3 -54.21 -66.63 30.52
CA LYS A 3 -53.01 -66.14 29.84
C LYS A 3 -53.01 -64.65 29.92
N PHE A 4 -51.94 -64.05 30.46
CA PHE A 4 -51.67 -62.61 30.36
C PHE A 4 -50.68 -62.38 29.21
N THR A 5 -51.13 -61.69 28.19
CA THR A 5 -50.32 -61.30 27.00
C THR A 5 -49.73 -59.93 27.31
N MET A 6 -48.39 -59.89 27.39
CA MET A 6 -47.63 -58.66 27.62
C MET A 6 -47.29 -58.02 26.25
N TRP A 7 -47.79 -56.82 26.01
CA TRP A 7 -47.43 -56.01 24.87
C TRP A 7 -46.15 -55.24 25.19
N VAL A 8 -45.11 -55.50 24.46
CA VAL A 8 -43.87 -54.70 24.51
C VAL A 8 -43.98 -53.59 23.47
N THR A 9 -44.17 -52.37 23.94
CA THR A 9 -44.13 -51.18 23.06
C THR A 9 -42.67 -50.76 22.86
N ALA A 10 -42.14 -51.00 21.68
CA ALA A 10 -40.83 -50.49 21.26
C ALA A 10 -40.95 -48.98 20.95
N LEU A 11 -40.40 -48.14 21.82
CA LEU A 11 -40.17 -46.72 21.54
C LEU A 11 -38.97 -46.61 20.59
N LEU A 12 -39.23 -46.27 19.32
CA LEU A 12 -38.23 -45.81 18.37
C LEU A 12 -37.86 -44.37 18.75
N LEU A 13 -36.71 -44.22 19.37
CA LEU A 13 -36.01 -42.92 19.50
C LEU A 13 -35.45 -42.55 18.12
N LEU A 14 -36.20 -41.75 17.37
CA LEU A 14 -35.67 -40.99 16.24
C LEU A 14 -34.75 -39.89 16.78
N SER A 15 -33.44 -40.16 16.81
CA SER A 15 -32.44 -39.13 16.97
C SER A 15 -32.42 -38.25 15.71
N PHE A 16 -33.04 -37.09 15.82
CA PHE A 16 -32.80 -36.01 14.86
C PHE A 16 -31.34 -35.58 14.94
N PHE A 17 -30.52 -36.08 14.05
CA PHE A 17 -29.30 -35.37 13.71
C PHE A 17 -29.72 -34.07 13.04
N ALA A 18 -29.75 -33.00 13.81
CA ALA A 18 -29.70 -31.66 13.25
C ALA A 18 -28.32 -31.55 12.59
N GLY A 19 -28.24 -31.91 11.31
CA GLY A 19 -27.11 -31.54 10.48
C GLY A 19 -27.01 -30.03 10.57
N ALA A 20 -25.87 -29.52 11.06
CA ALA A 20 -25.57 -28.10 10.96
C ALA A 20 -25.69 -27.76 9.46
N GLN A 21 -26.79 -27.13 9.07
CA GLN A 21 -26.98 -26.62 7.75
C GLN A 21 -25.90 -25.57 7.59
N ASN A 22 -24.89 -25.83 6.77
CA ASN A 22 -23.83 -24.86 6.48
C ASN A 22 -24.54 -23.58 6.04
N SER A 23 -24.40 -22.53 6.82
CA SER A 23 -24.95 -21.23 6.49
C SER A 23 -24.39 -20.80 5.12
N THR A 24 -25.26 -20.46 4.17
CA THR A 24 -24.89 -19.90 2.88
C THR A 24 -24.56 -18.40 2.96
N ARG A 25 -24.64 -17.83 4.17
CA ARG A 25 -24.34 -16.44 4.49
C ARG A 25 -23.09 -16.29 5.35
N PHE A 26 -22.41 -15.18 5.21
CA PHE A 26 -21.28 -14.84 6.05
C PHE A 26 -21.70 -14.54 7.48
N ASN A 27 -20.85 -14.89 8.43
CA ASN A 27 -20.84 -14.31 9.76
C ASN A 27 -19.82 -13.16 9.81
N ILE A 28 -19.73 -12.45 10.93
CA ILE A 28 -18.82 -11.29 11.04
C ILE A 28 -17.33 -11.67 11.02
N ASP A 29 -16.96 -12.83 11.54
CA ASP A 29 -15.60 -13.37 11.45
C ASP A 29 -15.21 -13.62 9.98
N ASP A 30 -16.09 -14.28 9.22
CA ASP A 30 -15.91 -14.50 7.78
C ASP A 30 -15.81 -13.17 7.03
N ALA A 31 -16.71 -12.24 7.29
CA ALA A 31 -16.75 -10.92 6.67
C ALA A 31 -15.50 -10.06 6.93
N THR A 32 -14.83 -10.31 8.08
CA THR A 32 -13.68 -9.50 8.50
C THR A 32 -12.34 -10.13 8.16
N LEU A 33 -12.18 -11.43 8.36
CA LEU A 33 -10.88 -12.09 8.29
C LEU A 33 -10.75 -13.12 7.17
N ALA A 34 -11.87 -13.76 6.77
CA ALA A 34 -11.80 -14.93 5.90
C ALA A 34 -11.42 -14.61 4.45
N GLN A 35 -11.58 -13.38 3.98
CA GLN A 35 -11.14 -12.93 2.66
C GLN A 35 -9.64 -13.18 2.44
N TRP A 36 -8.84 -13.12 3.51
CA TRP A 36 -7.39 -13.32 3.47
C TRP A 36 -6.95 -14.74 3.83
N GLY A 37 -7.89 -15.59 4.21
CA GLY A 37 -7.66 -16.96 4.66
C GLY A 37 -8.58 -17.96 3.96
N LYS A 38 -9.69 -18.33 4.62
CA LYS A 38 -10.64 -19.38 4.17
C LYS A 38 -11.18 -19.14 2.75
N TYR A 39 -11.46 -17.90 2.39
CA TYR A 39 -12.02 -17.51 1.09
C TYR A 39 -11.00 -16.83 0.16
N ARG A 40 -9.72 -16.98 0.46
CA ARG A 40 -8.70 -16.50 -0.46
C ARG A 40 -8.71 -17.34 -1.73
N PRO A 41 -8.80 -16.75 -2.94
CA PRO A 41 -8.65 -17.49 -4.18
C PRO A 41 -7.36 -18.30 -4.21
N VAL A 42 -7.42 -19.52 -4.70
CA VAL A 42 -6.25 -20.40 -4.82
C VAL A 42 -5.19 -19.71 -5.67
N THR A 43 -3.93 -19.84 -5.26
CA THR A 43 -2.77 -19.30 -5.97
C THR A 43 -1.57 -20.23 -5.88
N LEU A 44 -0.55 -20.03 -6.71
CA LEU A 44 0.75 -20.67 -6.56
C LEU A 44 1.55 -19.90 -5.51
N LEU A 45 1.66 -20.47 -4.31
CA LEU A 45 2.26 -19.80 -3.16
C LEU A 45 3.77 -19.55 -3.39
N ALA A 46 4.27 -18.37 -3.06
CA ALA A 46 5.67 -17.96 -3.26
C ALA A 46 6.17 -18.18 -4.71
N LEU A 47 5.30 -17.91 -5.69
CA LEU A 47 5.65 -17.99 -7.10
C LEU A 47 6.76 -16.97 -7.43
N GLN A 48 7.89 -17.46 -7.96
CA GLN A 48 9.02 -16.61 -8.30
C GLN A 48 9.91 -17.27 -9.38
N TRP A 49 10.59 -16.45 -10.17
CA TRP A 49 11.61 -16.94 -11.10
C TRP A 49 12.87 -17.36 -10.34
N ARG A 50 13.47 -18.45 -10.76
CA ARG A 50 14.81 -18.83 -10.33
C ARG A 50 15.84 -18.00 -11.12
N PRO A 51 16.75 -17.27 -10.46
CA PRO A 51 17.69 -16.37 -11.13
C PRO A 51 18.51 -17.09 -12.21
N SER A 52 18.78 -16.40 -13.32
CA SER A 52 19.56 -16.90 -14.48
C SER A 52 19.10 -18.24 -15.05
N SER A 53 17.82 -18.60 -14.87
CA SER A 53 17.22 -19.86 -15.29
C SER A 53 15.92 -19.63 -16.05
N GLU A 54 15.57 -20.56 -16.96
CA GLU A 54 14.23 -20.64 -17.56
C GLU A 54 13.18 -21.27 -16.64
N SER A 55 13.50 -21.47 -15.36
CA SER A 55 12.60 -22.12 -14.42
C SER A 55 12.03 -21.15 -13.43
N TYR A 56 10.80 -21.38 -13.04
CA TYR A 56 10.14 -20.74 -11.90
C TYR A 56 9.88 -21.78 -10.80
N THR A 57 9.67 -21.28 -9.59
CA THR A 57 9.38 -22.09 -8.42
C THR A 57 8.12 -21.60 -7.70
N TYR A 58 7.47 -22.51 -7.01
CA TYR A 58 6.36 -22.23 -6.11
C TYR A 58 6.29 -23.27 -4.99
N VAL A 59 5.58 -22.97 -3.94
CA VAL A 59 5.37 -23.88 -2.81
C VAL A 59 4.02 -24.60 -2.99
N SER A 60 4.06 -25.93 -2.94
CA SER A 60 2.88 -26.82 -2.99
C SER A 60 2.85 -27.66 -1.71
N GLY A 61 1.91 -27.38 -0.81
CA GLY A 61 1.98 -27.91 0.55
C GLY A 61 3.30 -27.50 1.23
N ASP A 62 4.05 -28.48 1.68
CA ASP A 62 5.38 -28.29 2.31
C ASP A 62 6.56 -28.48 1.32
N THR A 63 6.31 -28.42 0.03
CA THR A 63 7.31 -28.78 -0.99
C THR A 63 7.63 -27.58 -1.87
N LEU A 64 8.92 -27.28 -2.06
CA LEU A 64 9.39 -26.34 -3.08
C LEU A 64 9.49 -27.07 -4.42
N VAL A 65 8.65 -26.65 -5.35
CA VAL A 65 8.54 -27.21 -6.68
C VAL A 65 9.18 -26.28 -7.70
N GLN A 66 9.95 -26.82 -8.63
CA GLN A 66 10.49 -26.12 -9.79
C GLN A 66 9.78 -26.60 -11.06
N VAL A 67 9.54 -25.64 -11.98
CA VAL A 67 9.03 -25.95 -13.33
C VAL A 67 9.87 -25.22 -14.38
N ASN A 68 10.31 -25.92 -15.40
CA ASN A 68 10.95 -25.30 -16.55
C ASN A 68 9.89 -24.70 -17.47
N ALA A 69 9.99 -23.40 -17.76
CA ALA A 69 8.98 -22.65 -18.53
C ALA A 69 8.85 -23.15 -19.99
N LYS A 70 9.96 -23.57 -20.60
CA LYS A 70 10.00 -24.02 -21.99
C LYS A 70 9.47 -25.43 -22.17
N SER A 71 9.96 -26.39 -21.39
CA SER A 71 9.59 -27.80 -21.50
C SER A 71 8.38 -28.23 -20.70
N GLY A 72 8.00 -27.44 -19.68
CA GLY A 72 6.97 -27.79 -18.69
C GLY A 72 7.42 -28.89 -17.71
N ALA A 73 8.69 -29.32 -17.75
CA ALA A 73 9.21 -30.34 -16.84
C ALA A 73 9.16 -29.86 -15.39
N LYS A 74 8.57 -30.68 -14.52
CA LYS A 74 8.36 -30.39 -13.09
C LYS A 74 9.27 -31.26 -12.24
N ALA A 75 9.90 -30.67 -11.23
CA ALA A 75 10.75 -31.36 -10.26
C ALA A 75 10.52 -30.84 -8.85
N THR A 76 10.59 -31.71 -7.87
CA THR A 76 10.71 -31.36 -6.46
C THR A 76 12.15 -30.96 -6.17
N LEU A 77 12.37 -29.78 -5.58
CA LEU A 77 13.70 -29.39 -5.10
C LEU A 77 13.97 -29.97 -3.72
N PHE A 78 13.10 -29.70 -2.76
CA PHE A 78 13.15 -30.25 -1.41
C PHE A 78 11.82 -29.95 -0.66
N THR A 79 11.66 -30.59 0.50
CA THR A 79 10.52 -30.35 1.40
C THR A 79 10.91 -29.44 2.58
N LEU A 80 9.91 -28.91 3.30
CA LEU A 80 10.12 -28.18 4.55
C LEU A 80 10.89 -29.01 5.59
N ASN A 81 10.61 -30.33 5.65
CA ASN A 81 11.33 -31.27 6.53
C ASN A 81 12.79 -31.40 6.14
N ASP A 82 13.10 -31.47 4.84
CA ASP A 82 14.50 -31.52 4.38
C ASP A 82 15.25 -30.25 4.74
N LEU A 83 14.62 -29.07 4.55
CA LEU A 83 15.21 -27.80 4.97
C LEU A 83 15.44 -27.74 6.47
N ASN A 84 14.43 -28.10 7.27
CA ASN A 84 14.54 -28.05 8.72
C ASN A 84 15.57 -29.07 9.27
N ARG A 85 15.77 -30.21 8.59
CA ARG A 85 16.84 -31.14 8.92
C ARG A 85 18.21 -30.50 8.77
N VAL A 86 18.53 -29.88 7.62
CA VAL A 86 19.84 -29.23 7.42
C VAL A 86 20.01 -27.99 8.28
N LEU A 87 18.94 -27.27 8.62
CA LEU A 87 18.98 -26.18 9.61
C LEU A 87 19.32 -26.71 11.01
N SER A 88 18.72 -27.82 11.42
CA SER A 88 19.00 -28.46 12.71
C SER A 88 20.43 -28.97 12.82
N GLU A 89 20.95 -29.60 11.75
CA GLU A 89 22.35 -30.03 11.67
C GLU A 89 23.33 -28.85 11.84
N ALA A 90 22.91 -27.63 11.44
CA ALA A 90 23.66 -26.38 11.62
C ALA A 90 23.32 -25.63 12.94
N ASN A 91 22.61 -26.27 13.89
CA ASN A 91 22.16 -25.68 15.17
C ASN A 91 21.28 -24.40 14.97
N LEU A 92 20.44 -24.40 13.95
CA LEU A 92 19.51 -23.31 13.65
C LEU A 92 18.07 -23.68 14.01
N ARG A 93 17.25 -22.66 14.31
CA ARG A 93 15.83 -22.86 14.59
C ARG A 93 15.09 -23.29 13.31
N PRO A 94 14.12 -24.22 13.41
CA PRO A 94 13.30 -24.59 12.26
C PRO A 94 12.48 -23.39 11.75
N VAL A 95 12.25 -23.36 10.45
CA VAL A 95 11.30 -22.43 9.82
C VAL A 95 9.92 -23.06 9.71
N ARG A 96 8.88 -22.25 9.74
CA ARG A 96 7.48 -22.73 9.76
C ARG A 96 6.90 -22.94 8.36
N SER A 97 7.50 -22.34 7.34
CA SER A 97 6.99 -22.38 5.98
C SER A 97 8.09 -22.03 4.96
N LEU A 98 8.00 -22.65 3.80
CA LEU A 98 8.82 -22.30 2.63
C LEU A 98 8.34 -21.02 1.91
N ALA A 99 7.16 -20.51 2.26
CA ALA A 99 6.56 -19.34 1.59
C ALA A 99 7.38 -18.05 1.72
N TYR A 100 8.26 -17.98 2.71
CA TYR A 100 9.14 -16.82 2.96
C TYR A 100 10.57 -17.02 2.45
N ALA A 101 10.85 -18.15 1.78
CA ALA A 101 12.13 -18.37 1.13
C ALA A 101 12.22 -17.55 -0.17
N SER A 102 13.36 -16.92 -0.40
CA SER A 102 13.59 -16.10 -1.60
C SER A 102 14.89 -16.49 -2.30
N TRP A 103 14.86 -16.50 -3.62
CA TRP A 103 16.06 -16.76 -4.41
C TRP A 103 17.07 -15.62 -4.28
N ARG A 104 18.31 -15.97 -4.01
CA ARG A 104 19.47 -15.08 -3.96
C ARG A 104 20.33 -15.19 -5.20
N ALA A 105 20.54 -16.44 -5.66
CA ALA A 105 21.22 -16.81 -6.90
C ALA A 105 20.65 -18.11 -7.43
N ASN A 106 21.09 -18.58 -8.60
CA ASN A 106 20.53 -19.77 -9.24
C ASN A 106 20.49 -21.03 -8.33
N GLN A 107 21.48 -21.20 -7.43
CA GLN A 107 21.56 -22.34 -6.52
C GLN A 107 21.31 -21.96 -5.06
N GLN A 108 21.04 -20.69 -4.75
CA GLN A 108 20.98 -20.18 -3.40
C GLN A 108 19.62 -19.60 -3.05
N LEU A 109 19.05 -20.09 -1.94
CA LEU A 109 17.88 -19.52 -1.30
C LEU A 109 18.26 -18.84 0.01
N SER A 110 17.61 -17.76 0.32
CA SER A 110 17.65 -17.09 1.63
C SER A 110 16.42 -17.45 2.44
N VAL A 111 16.62 -17.88 3.68
CA VAL A 111 15.57 -18.11 4.67
C VAL A 111 15.90 -17.36 5.97
N THR A 112 14.90 -17.12 6.81
CA THR A 112 15.09 -16.47 8.11
C THR A 112 14.83 -17.46 9.22
N SER A 113 15.84 -17.71 10.08
CA SER A 113 15.78 -18.59 11.25
C SER A 113 16.04 -17.78 12.53
N GLY A 114 14.99 -17.36 13.23
CA GLY A 114 15.11 -16.39 14.32
C GLY A 114 15.66 -15.05 13.83
N ALA A 115 16.65 -14.50 14.52
CA ALA A 115 17.34 -13.27 14.11
C ALA A 115 18.45 -13.50 13.05
N LYS A 116 18.48 -14.68 12.40
CA LYS A 116 19.54 -15.05 11.46
C LYS A 116 19.02 -15.10 10.04
N LYS A 117 19.77 -14.55 9.09
CA LYS A 117 19.59 -14.81 7.64
C LYS A 117 20.48 -15.98 7.28
N VAL A 118 19.85 -17.02 6.70
CA VAL A 118 20.55 -18.25 6.33
C VAL A 118 20.48 -18.41 4.83
N VAL A 119 21.63 -18.59 4.20
CA VAL A 119 21.73 -18.96 2.78
C VAL A 119 21.87 -20.46 2.71
N VAL A 120 20.99 -21.10 1.96
CA VAL A 120 21.02 -22.54 1.69
C VAL A 120 21.32 -22.78 0.23
N ASN A 121 22.22 -23.70 -0.06
CA ASN A 121 22.41 -24.27 -1.39
C ASN A 121 21.33 -25.32 -1.64
N VAL A 122 20.70 -25.30 -2.81
CA VAL A 122 19.55 -26.18 -3.11
C VAL A 122 19.98 -27.53 -3.72
N SER A 123 21.21 -27.66 -4.22
CA SER A 123 21.69 -28.91 -4.83
C SER A 123 23.23 -29.05 -4.70
N PRO A 124 23.73 -29.88 -3.77
CA PRO A 124 22.98 -30.57 -2.70
C PRO A 124 22.40 -29.60 -1.68
N LEU A 125 21.28 -29.96 -1.03
CA LEU A 125 20.67 -29.12 0.00
C LEU A 125 21.57 -29.05 1.22
N SER A 126 22.07 -27.86 1.55
CA SER A 126 22.99 -27.63 2.67
C SER A 126 22.96 -26.16 3.09
N VAL A 127 23.28 -25.89 4.36
CA VAL A 127 23.51 -24.53 4.84
C VAL A 127 24.88 -24.07 4.30
N GLU A 128 24.89 -22.97 3.57
CA GLU A 128 26.09 -22.39 2.99
C GLU A 128 26.63 -21.25 3.84
N GLN A 129 25.72 -20.40 4.36
CA GLN A 129 26.11 -19.21 5.12
C GLN A 129 25.07 -18.88 6.18
N VAL A 130 25.51 -18.43 7.34
CA VAL A 130 24.67 -17.91 8.43
C VAL A 130 25.13 -16.52 8.79
N ILE A 131 24.25 -15.54 8.63
CA ILE A 131 24.46 -14.16 9.03
C ILE A 131 23.60 -13.89 10.25
N SER A 132 24.25 -13.55 11.36
CA SER A 132 23.61 -13.27 12.64
C SER A 132 23.46 -11.76 12.85
N PHE A 133 22.29 -11.35 13.30
CA PHE A 133 22.01 -9.99 13.73
C PHE A 133 21.69 -9.98 15.22
N THR A 134 21.74 -8.82 15.85
CA THR A 134 21.18 -8.61 17.19
C THR A 134 19.63 -8.68 17.11
N ASP A 135 18.99 -9.03 18.22
CA ASP A 135 17.53 -9.22 18.23
C ASP A 135 16.74 -7.94 17.93
N ASP A 136 17.35 -6.77 18.16
CA ASP A 136 16.82 -5.42 17.91
C ASP A 136 17.23 -4.84 16.54
N ALA A 137 17.90 -5.64 15.68
CA ALA A 137 18.25 -5.21 14.33
C ALA A 137 17.02 -5.00 13.46
N ALA A 138 16.94 -3.84 12.82
CA ALA A 138 15.86 -3.44 11.92
C ALA A 138 16.41 -2.95 10.57
N GLY A 139 15.53 -2.82 9.57
CA GLY A 139 15.86 -2.22 8.28
C GLY A 139 16.96 -2.95 7.50
N VAL A 140 17.04 -4.27 7.59
CA VAL A 140 18.11 -5.06 6.97
C VAL A 140 18.08 -4.94 5.44
N ASP A 141 19.14 -4.36 4.86
CA ASP A 141 19.32 -4.10 3.43
C ASP A 141 20.57 -4.82 2.88
N TYR A 142 20.35 -5.68 1.90
CA TYR A 142 21.38 -6.56 1.35
C TYR A 142 22.09 -5.95 0.14
N ALA A 143 23.44 -6.03 0.12
CA ALA A 143 24.31 -5.67 -1.01
C ALA A 143 24.70 -6.90 -1.83
N PRO A 144 24.07 -7.17 -2.99
CA PRO A 144 24.36 -8.38 -3.80
C PRO A 144 25.79 -8.44 -4.31
N ALA A 145 26.41 -7.29 -4.54
CA ALA A 145 27.75 -7.20 -5.15
C ALA A 145 28.86 -7.78 -4.26
N ASN A 146 28.75 -7.67 -2.94
CA ASN A 146 29.79 -8.08 -2.01
C ASN A 146 29.30 -8.86 -0.78
N GLY A 147 27.96 -9.13 -0.71
CA GLY A 147 27.36 -9.93 0.35
C GLY A 147 27.24 -9.24 1.72
N LEU A 148 27.40 -7.92 1.77
CA LEU A 148 27.23 -7.13 2.99
C LEU A 148 25.73 -6.88 3.27
N PHE A 149 25.43 -6.52 4.54
CA PHE A 149 24.11 -6.09 4.97
C PHE A 149 24.23 -4.79 5.75
N ALA A 150 23.42 -3.79 5.40
CA ALA A 150 23.19 -2.65 6.25
C ALA A 150 22.01 -2.95 7.18
N TYR A 151 22.03 -2.46 8.42
CA TYR A 151 20.95 -2.60 9.39
C TYR A 151 21.03 -1.51 10.45
N THR A 152 19.96 -1.28 11.18
CA THR A 152 19.90 -0.28 12.23
C THR A 152 19.66 -0.90 13.60
N VAL A 153 20.24 -0.30 14.64
CA VAL A 153 20.02 -0.60 16.05
C VAL A 153 19.99 0.71 16.82
N SER A 154 18.93 0.96 17.60
CA SER A 154 18.80 2.16 18.42
C SER A 154 19.12 3.46 17.66
N ASN A 155 18.55 3.61 16.47
CA ASN A 155 18.76 4.76 15.56
C ASN A 155 20.18 4.92 15.00
N ASN A 156 21.08 3.97 15.20
CA ASN A 156 22.39 3.94 14.58
C ASN A 156 22.48 2.93 13.46
N LEU A 157 23.29 3.24 12.45
CA LEU A 157 23.52 2.42 11.27
C LEU A 157 24.75 1.55 11.43
N TYR A 158 24.64 0.28 11.02
CA TYR A 158 25.68 -0.74 11.04
C TYR A 158 25.77 -1.46 9.69
N ILE A 159 26.94 -2.03 9.42
CA ILE A 159 27.17 -2.96 8.30
C ILE A 159 27.60 -4.30 8.87
N GLN A 160 26.85 -5.37 8.56
CA GLN A 160 27.18 -6.75 8.89
C GLN A 160 27.98 -7.38 7.75
N LYS A 161 29.11 -7.99 8.07
CA LYS A 161 29.94 -8.73 7.11
C LYS A 161 29.60 -10.22 7.08
N GLN A 162 30.12 -10.89 6.07
CA GLN A 162 29.88 -12.34 5.89
C GLN A 162 30.55 -13.20 6.99
N ASP A 163 31.60 -12.71 7.63
CA ASP A 163 32.28 -13.36 8.77
C ASP A 163 31.62 -13.08 10.12
N ASN A 164 30.46 -12.46 10.12
CA ASN A 164 29.71 -12.00 11.27
C ASN A 164 30.38 -10.88 12.08
N SER A 165 31.43 -10.25 11.59
CA SER A 165 31.91 -8.98 12.14
C SER A 165 31.02 -7.82 11.66
N SER A 166 30.89 -6.78 12.47
CA SER A 166 30.11 -5.59 12.13
C SER A 166 30.95 -4.33 12.12
N ILE A 167 30.54 -3.36 11.30
CA ILE A 167 31.10 -2.00 11.29
C ILE A 167 29.99 -1.08 11.78
N GLN A 168 30.25 -0.28 12.80
CA GLN A 168 29.36 0.81 13.17
C GLN A 168 29.61 2.00 12.24
N VAL A 169 28.58 2.43 11.51
CA VAL A 169 28.65 3.53 10.55
C VAL A 169 28.37 4.87 11.22
N THR A 170 27.40 4.90 12.15
CA THR A 170 27.01 6.10 12.91
C THR A 170 26.97 5.82 14.41
N ASN A 171 27.19 6.85 15.22
CA ASN A 171 27.20 6.75 16.69
C ASN A 171 26.46 7.91 17.37
N ASP A 172 25.74 8.72 16.59
CA ASP A 172 25.01 9.90 17.07
C ASP A 172 23.49 9.67 17.13
N GLY A 173 23.04 8.43 16.86
CA GLY A 173 21.64 8.04 17.00
C GLY A 173 21.18 8.20 18.45
N ALA A 174 20.10 8.97 18.65
CA ALA A 174 19.51 9.25 19.95
C ALA A 174 18.01 8.97 19.92
N GLU A 175 17.46 8.52 21.07
CA GLU A 175 16.04 8.17 21.21
C GLU A 175 15.11 9.36 20.85
N ALA A 176 15.55 10.59 21.11
CA ALA A 176 14.72 11.79 20.96
C ALA A 176 15.25 12.79 19.93
N GLY A 177 16.04 12.40 18.93
CA GLY A 177 16.54 13.45 18.05
C GLY A 177 17.18 12.99 16.75
N ILE A 178 18.18 12.13 16.76
CA ILE A 178 18.90 11.74 15.53
C ILE A 178 18.53 10.32 15.13
N VAL A 179 18.13 10.12 13.87
CA VAL A 179 17.78 8.83 13.30
C VAL A 179 18.62 8.58 12.05
N ASN A 180 19.35 7.47 12.02
CA ASN A 180 20.23 7.12 10.92
C ASN A 180 19.76 5.85 10.19
N GLY A 181 19.88 5.84 8.85
CA GLY A 181 19.67 4.65 8.02
C GLY A 181 18.22 4.16 7.96
N GLN A 182 17.26 4.96 8.37
CA GLN A 182 15.83 4.66 8.32
C GLN A 182 15.11 5.51 7.27
N ALA A 183 13.88 5.13 6.90
CA ALA A 183 13.04 5.94 6.03
C ALA A 183 12.75 7.30 6.67
N VAL A 184 12.82 8.36 5.86
CA VAL A 184 12.59 9.74 6.27
C VAL A 184 11.29 10.28 5.68
N HIS A 185 10.94 11.52 6.01
CA HIS A 185 9.80 12.24 5.45
C HIS A 185 8.49 11.42 5.56
N ARG A 186 8.33 10.66 6.66
CA ARG A 186 7.18 9.80 6.96
C ARG A 186 6.81 8.84 5.79
N SER A 187 7.85 8.38 5.05
CA SER A 187 7.74 7.48 3.89
C SER A 187 7.05 8.09 2.67
N GLU A 188 6.93 9.41 2.59
CA GLU A 188 6.47 10.12 1.40
C GLU A 188 7.50 10.02 0.26
N PHE A 189 7.12 10.45 -0.96
CA PHE A 189 7.97 10.45 -2.17
C PHE A 189 8.56 9.07 -2.54
N GLY A 190 7.81 7.99 -2.26
CA GLY A 190 8.27 6.62 -2.52
C GLY A 190 9.40 6.12 -1.62
N ILE A 191 9.74 6.85 -0.56
CA ILE A 191 10.80 6.48 0.38
C ILE A 191 10.33 5.31 1.26
N ARG A 192 10.96 4.13 1.11
CA ARG A 192 10.62 2.91 1.87
C ARG A 192 11.77 2.39 2.72
N LYS A 193 12.97 2.95 2.56
CA LYS A 193 14.18 2.59 3.30
C LYS A 193 15.11 3.79 3.42
N GLY A 194 16.07 3.70 4.33
CA GLY A 194 17.04 4.77 4.57
C GLY A 194 18.47 4.46 4.13
N THR A 195 18.70 3.36 3.40
CA THR A 195 20.03 2.91 2.97
C THR A 195 20.08 2.61 1.49
N PHE A 196 21.15 2.97 0.79
CA PHE A 196 21.27 2.84 -0.66
C PHE A 196 22.69 2.41 -1.02
N TRP A 197 22.89 1.12 -1.29
CA TRP A 197 24.17 0.58 -1.72
C TRP A 197 24.55 1.07 -3.12
N SER A 198 25.82 1.44 -3.31
CA SER A 198 26.33 1.71 -4.64
C SER A 198 26.41 0.41 -5.47
N PRO A 199 26.47 0.47 -6.82
CA PRO A 199 26.39 -0.71 -7.68
C PRO A 199 27.40 -1.82 -7.37
N LYS A 200 28.63 -1.47 -6.94
CA LYS A 200 29.68 -2.41 -6.52
C LYS A 200 29.75 -2.58 -5.01
N ALA A 201 28.85 -1.91 -4.27
CA ALA A 201 28.84 -1.82 -2.81
C ALA A 201 30.16 -1.31 -2.21
N THR A 202 30.88 -0.45 -2.94
CA THR A 202 32.04 0.30 -2.43
C THR A 202 31.60 1.33 -1.40
N TYR A 203 30.40 1.88 -1.60
CA TYR A 203 29.80 2.91 -0.75
C TYR A 203 28.39 2.52 -0.31
N LEU A 204 28.00 3.10 0.85
CA LEU A 204 26.62 3.08 1.35
C LEU A 204 26.15 4.52 1.53
N ALA A 205 25.18 4.97 0.71
CA ALA A 205 24.48 6.21 1.01
C ALA A 205 23.36 5.93 2.02
N PHE A 206 23.12 6.87 2.93
CA PHE A 206 22.11 6.71 3.96
C PHE A 206 21.52 8.05 4.39
N TYR A 207 20.27 8.03 4.80
CA TYR A 207 19.64 9.17 5.44
C TYR A 207 20.09 9.33 6.89
N ARG A 208 20.34 10.58 7.29
CA ARG A 208 20.46 11.03 8.67
C ARG A 208 19.42 12.12 8.88
N MET A 209 18.44 11.84 9.72
CA MET A 209 17.35 12.75 10.06
C MET A 209 17.57 13.33 11.44
N ASP A 210 17.50 14.64 11.56
CA ASP A 210 17.50 15.38 12.83
C ASP A 210 16.05 15.83 13.12
N GLU A 211 15.48 15.29 14.18
CA GLU A 211 14.16 15.63 14.68
C GLU A 211 14.22 16.37 16.04
N SER A 212 15.41 16.82 16.46
CA SER A 212 15.58 17.45 17.79
C SER A 212 14.70 18.67 17.98
N MET A 213 14.48 19.44 16.90
CA MET A 213 13.61 20.63 16.88
C MET A 213 12.11 20.32 16.73
N VAL A 214 11.76 19.08 16.34
CA VAL A 214 10.35 18.70 16.10
C VAL A 214 9.63 18.53 17.43
N THR A 215 8.42 19.06 17.49
CA THR A 215 7.54 18.95 18.67
C THR A 215 7.25 17.50 19.02
N ASN A 216 7.35 17.16 20.31
CA ASN A 216 6.89 15.89 20.84
C ASN A 216 5.37 15.90 20.96
N TYR A 217 4.73 14.89 20.38
CA TYR A 217 3.32 14.59 20.61
C TYR A 217 3.19 13.50 21.67
N PRO A 218 2.41 13.69 22.76
CA PRO A 218 2.28 12.70 23.82
C PRO A 218 1.28 11.61 23.43
N LEU A 219 1.75 10.38 23.20
CA LEU A 219 0.93 9.18 23.21
C LEU A 219 0.95 8.60 24.63
N VAL A 220 -0.17 8.04 25.08
CA VAL A 220 -0.29 7.53 26.45
C VAL A 220 -0.37 6.00 26.43
N ASP A 221 0.64 5.35 26.99
CA ASP A 221 0.62 3.91 27.22
C ASP A 221 -0.15 3.60 28.51
N VAL A 222 -1.31 2.98 28.37
CA VAL A 222 -2.20 2.61 29.47
C VAL A 222 -2.01 1.15 29.94
N THR A 223 -1.06 0.40 29.40
CA THR A 223 -0.81 -0.99 29.76
C THR A 223 -0.06 -1.14 31.09
N THR A 224 0.66 -0.13 31.49
CA THR A 224 1.37 -0.09 32.77
C THR A 224 0.46 0.32 33.91
N ARG A 225 0.79 -0.09 35.17
CA ARG A 225 -0.02 0.24 36.34
C ARG A 225 -0.24 1.76 36.51
N ILE A 226 0.81 2.54 36.26
CA ILE A 226 0.74 4.00 36.15
C ILE A 226 1.00 4.29 34.67
N ALA A 227 0.02 4.90 33.98
CA ALA A 227 0.16 5.24 32.58
C ALA A 227 1.42 6.08 32.34
N THR A 228 2.11 5.79 31.24
CA THR A 228 3.36 6.46 30.85
C THR A 228 3.22 7.17 29.51
N LEU A 229 4.01 8.23 29.31
CA LEU A 229 4.05 8.92 28.03
C LEU A 229 5.02 8.21 27.08
N GLN A 230 4.53 7.93 25.88
CA GLN A 230 5.35 7.54 24.72
C GLN A 230 5.33 8.70 23.72
N ASN A 231 6.32 9.59 23.85
CA ASN A 231 6.39 10.74 22.96
C ASN A 231 6.76 10.29 21.53
N THR A 232 6.04 10.82 20.55
CA THR A 232 6.41 10.68 19.14
C THR A 232 6.71 12.06 18.54
N LYS A 233 7.67 12.13 17.63
CA LYS A 233 7.94 13.35 16.87
C LYS A 233 6.85 13.57 15.85
N TYR A 234 6.14 14.69 15.94
CA TYR A 234 5.00 14.98 15.08
C TYR A 234 4.98 16.46 14.67
N PRO A 235 5.55 16.80 13.49
CA PRO A 235 5.51 18.17 12.98
C PRO A 235 4.14 18.43 12.35
N MET A 236 3.29 19.23 13.00
CA MET A 236 2.00 19.63 12.45
C MET A 236 2.18 20.70 11.36
N ALA A 237 1.23 20.80 10.44
CA ALA A 237 1.26 21.75 9.34
C ALA A 237 1.53 23.19 9.84
N GLY A 238 2.46 23.90 9.20
CA GLY A 238 2.92 25.23 9.58
C GLY A 238 3.94 25.27 10.71
N MET A 239 4.26 24.13 11.35
CA MET A 239 5.25 24.04 12.41
C MET A 239 6.65 23.69 11.88
N THR A 240 7.66 23.81 12.75
CA THR A 240 9.03 23.36 12.44
C THR A 240 9.08 21.86 12.16
N SER A 241 9.67 21.50 11.02
CA SER A 241 9.86 20.12 10.57
C SER A 241 11.27 19.63 10.87
N HIS A 242 11.52 18.33 10.60
CA HIS A 242 12.83 17.72 10.70
C HIS A 242 13.75 18.16 9.55
N GLU A 243 15.05 18.05 9.78
CA GLU A 243 16.09 18.28 8.79
C GLU A 243 16.76 16.96 8.40
N VAL A 244 16.91 16.72 7.10
CA VAL A 244 17.53 15.50 6.59
C VAL A 244 18.84 15.83 5.88
N SER A 245 19.83 14.97 6.07
CA SER A 245 21.07 14.96 5.31
C SER A 245 21.34 13.57 4.75
N VAL A 246 22.16 13.50 3.69
CA VAL A 246 22.60 12.23 3.09
C VAL A 246 24.08 12.03 3.39
N GLY A 247 24.39 10.97 4.14
CA GLY A 247 25.78 10.50 4.36
C GLY A 247 26.15 9.48 3.29
N VAL A 248 27.39 9.50 2.87
CA VAL A 248 28.03 8.53 1.97
C VAL A 248 29.19 7.89 2.71
N PHE A 249 29.02 6.64 3.13
CA PHE A 249 30.04 5.87 3.85
C PHE A 249 30.87 5.04 2.90
N ASN A 250 32.18 5.19 2.96
CA ASN A 250 33.14 4.35 2.23
C ASN A 250 33.47 3.10 3.05
N VAL A 251 33.07 1.92 2.55
CA VAL A 251 33.21 0.64 3.26
C VAL A 251 34.68 0.27 3.55
N ALA A 252 35.60 0.61 2.64
CA ALA A 252 37.00 0.26 2.77
C ALA A 252 37.74 1.16 3.75
N THR A 253 37.43 2.47 3.76
CA THR A 253 38.15 3.44 4.60
C THR A 253 37.48 3.74 5.92
N GLY A 254 36.19 3.36 6.09
CA GLY A 254 35.42 3.66 7.29
C GLY A 254 35.05 5.15 7.44
N LYS A 255 35.16 5.95 6.38
CA LYS A 255 34.88 7.40 6.43
C LYS A 255 33.51 7.71 5.81
N THR A 256 32.80 8.64 6.46
CA THR A 256 31.56 9.23 5.94
C THR A 256 31.79 10.62 5.41
N VAL A 257 31.25 10.93 4.26
CA VAL A 257 31.14 12.28 3.68
C VAL A 257 29.63 12.63 3.59
N TYR A 258 29.25 13.82 4.06
CA TYR A 258 27.88 14.31 3.92
C TYR A 258 27.73 15.20 2.68
N LEU A 259 26.63 15.00 1.94
CA LEU A 259 26.32 15.81 0.77
C LEU A 259 25.95 17.23 1.20
N LYS A 260 26.45 18.21 0.45
CA LYS A 260 26.18 19.63 0.70
C LYS A 260 24.94 20.06 -0.08
N THR A 261 23.77 19.76 0.46
CA THR A 261 22.48 19.95 -0.20
C THR A 261 21.97 21.39 -0.14
N GLY A 262 22.70 22.30 0.56
CA GLY A 262 22.34 23.72 0.60
C GLY A 262 21.27 24.07 1.64
N GLU A 263 20.71 25.26 1.48
CA GLU A 263 19.65 25.82 2.31
C GLU A 263 18.40 26.07 1.46
N PRO A 264 17.18 26.07 2.05
CA PRO A 264 16.89 25.82 3.46
C PRO A 264 17.07 24.34 3.82
N LYS A 265 17.28 24.02 5.12
CA LYS A 265 17.39 22.64 5.60
C LYS A 265 16.05 21.91 5.63
N GLU A 266 14.96 22.63 5.84
CA GLU A 266 13.59 22.10 5.76
C GLU A 266 13.19 21.86 4.28
N GLN A 267 13.84 20.88 3.65
CA GLN A 267 13.61 20.42 2.29
C GLN A 267 13.53 18.89 2.28
N TYR A 268 12.95 18.31 1.25
CA TYR A 268 12.81 16.87 1.13
C TYR A 268 13.90 16.32 0.20
N LEU A 269 14.72 15.41 0.74
CA LEU A 269 15.80 14.72 -0.01
C LEU A 269 15.26 13.36 -0.46
N THR A 270 15.01 13.21 -1.74
CA THR A 270 14.26 12.07 -2.28
C THR A 270 15.03 11.36 -3.39
N ASN A 271 14.60 10.16 -3.77
CA ASN A 271 14.98 9.44 -5.00
C ASN A 271 16.50 9.31 -5.21
N ILE A 272 17.22 8.91 -4.16
CA ILE A 272 18.68 8.73 -4.22
C ILE A 272 19.04 7.69 -5.29
N ALA A 273 19.95 8.04 -6.21
CA ALA A 273 20.46 7.16 -7.25
C ALA A 273 21.98 7.28 -7.38
N TRP A 274 22.62 6.17 -7.71
CA TRP A 274 24.05 6.10 -7.95
C TRP A 274 24.41 6.15 -9.41
N ALA A 275 25.44 6.90 -9.78
CA ALA A 275 26.09 6.73 -11.08
C ALA A 275 26.68 5.32 -11.19
N PRO A 276 26.66 4.69 -12.38
CA PRO A 276 27.21 3.34 -12.58
C PRO A 276 28.71 3.21 -12.25
N ASP A 277 29.47 4.29 -12.34
CA ASP A 277 30.89 4.36 -12.01
C ASP A 277 31.17 4.66 -10.52
N GLU A 278 30.14 4.93 -9.72
CA GLU A 278 30.17 5.27 -8.29
C GLU A 278 30.88 6.59 -7.94
N LYS A 279 31.08 7.49 -8.93
CA LYS A 279 31.70 8.80 -8.68
C LYS A 279 30.71 9.87 -8.30
N SER A 280 29.47 9.73 -8.76
CA SER A 280 28.40 10.66 -8.47
C SER A 280 27.22 9.95 -7.80
N VAL A 281 26.52 10.68 -6.92
CA VAL A 281 25.22 10.33 -6.39
C VAL A 281 24.24 11.44 -6.74
N TYR A 282 23.03 11.05 -7.12
CA TYR A 282 21.96 11.97 -7.52
C TYR A 282 20.88 11.98 -6.46
N VAL A 283 20.34 13.16 -6.18
CA VAL A 283 19.26 13.36 -5.22
C VAL A 283 18.23 14.30 -5.84
N ALA A 284 16.96 13.92 -5.84
CA ALA A 284 15.89 14.83 -6.14
C ALA A 284 15.55 15.62 -4.87
N ILE A 285 15.79 16.91 -4.88
CA ILE A 285 15.47 17.82 -3.78
C ILE A 285 14.12 18.45 -4.07
N VAL A 286 13.18 18.37 -3.14
CA VAL A 286 11.89 19.04 -3.23
C VAL A 286 11.82 20.10 -2.14
N ASN A 287 11.35 21.30 -2.48
CA ASN A 287 11.16 22.38 -1.50
C ASN A 287 10.03 22.04 -0.51
N ARG A 288 9.96 22.76 0.62
CA ARG A 288 8.92 22.53 1.64
C ARG A 288 7.50 22.70 1.10
N ALA A 289 7.27 23.66 0.21
CA ALA A 289 5.99 23.85 -0.48
C ALA A 289 5.64 22.73 -1.45
N GLN A 290 6.55 21.80 -1.70
CA GLN A 290 6.39 20.61 -2.53
C GLN A 290 5.98 20.89 -3.98
N ASN A 291 6.21 22.10 -4.49
CA ASN A 291 5.86 22.54 -5.84
C ASN A 291 7.05 22.76 -6.78
N HIS A 292 8.27 22.52 -6.27
CA HIS A 292 9.50 22.65 -7.05
C HIS A 292 10.49 21.55 -6.66
N MET A 293 11.00 20.84 -7.67
CA MET A 293 11.98 19.78 -7.54
C MET A 293 13.21 20.08 -8.39
N TRP A 294 14.39 19.85 -7.83
CA TRP A 294 15.70 19.88 -8.51
C TRP A 294 16.34 18.51 -8.48
N LEU A 295 16.69 17.94 -9.63
CA LEU A 295 17.52 16.73 -9.69
C LEU A 295 19.00 17.14 -9.68
N ASN A 296 19.65 16.95 -8.55
CA ASN A 296 21.03 17.42 -8.29
C ASN A 296 22.03 16.28 -8.31
N GLU A 297 23.23 16.56 -8.86
CA GLU A 297 24.39 15.70 -8.87
C GLU A 297 25.39 16.14 -7.78
N TYR A 298 25.93 15.15 -7.05
CA TYR A 298 26.94 15.36 -6.01
C TYR A 298 28.15 14.46 -6.23
N ASP A 299 29.35 14.99 -6.00
CA ASP A 299 30.60 14.24 -6.02
C ASP A 299 30.71 13.35 -4.75
N VAL A 300 30.93 12.07 -4.93
CA VAL A 300 30.93 11.07 -3.86
C VAL A 300 32.11 11.24 -2.92
N ALA A 301 33.26 11.66 -3.43
CA ALA A 301 34.48 11.78 -2.64
C ALA A 301 34.48 12.99 -1.68
N THR A 302 33.81 14.07 -2.09
CA THR A 302 33.85 15.37 -1.37
C THR A 302 32.49 15.80 -0.82
N GLY A 303 31.37 15.19 -1.31
CA GLY A 303 30.01 15.60 -1.01
C GLY A 303 29.61 16.94 -1.63
N GLN A 304 30.46 17.53 -2.49
CA GLN A 304 30.17 18.82 -3.11
C GLN A 304 29.06 18.69 -4.15
N PHE A 305 28.21 19.72 -4.21
CA PHE A 305 27.29 19.93 -5.32
C PHE A 305 28.08 20.11 -6.62
N VAL A 306 27.65 19.41 -7.68
CA VAL A 306 28.27 19.50 -9.01
C VAL A 306 27.39 20.38 -9.91
N LYS A 307 26.14 20.00 -10.08
CA LYS A 307 25.14 20.73 -10.93
C LYS A 307 23.73 20.25 -10.67
N THR A 308 22.75 21.04 -11.10
CA THR A 308 21.37 20.61 -11.29
C THR A 308 21.20 20.08 -12.71
N LEU A 309 20.66 18.88 -12.88
CA LEU A 309 20.39 18.31 -14.19
C LEU A 309 19.17 18.97 -14.84
N PHE A 310 18.09 19.04 -14.10
CA PHE A 310 16.86 19.74 -14.51
C PHE A 310 15.98 19.99 -13.28
N GLU A 311 14.92 20.76 -13.52
CA GLU A 311 13.94 21.13 -12.51
C GLU A 311 12.52 20.73 -12.98
N GLU A 312 11.63 20.49 -12.03
CA GLU A 312 10.19 20.34 -12.25
C GLU A 312 9.43 21.26 -11.31
N THR A 313 8.43 21.95 -11.86
CA THR A 313 7.55 22.84 -11.11
C THR A 313 6.10 22.52 -11.39
N SER A 314 5.22 22.84 -10.45
CA SER A 314 3.78 22.69 -10.56
C SER A 314 3.07 23.85 -9.86
N GLU A 315 1.89 24.22 -10.32
CA GLU A 315 1.02 25.17 -9.61
C GLU A 315 0.38 24.53 -8.36
N SER A 316 0.34 23.19 -8.31
CA SER A 316 -0.10 22.43 -7.14
C SER A 316 1.09 21.83 -6.42
N TYR A 317 1.48 20.61 -6.79
CA TYR A 317 2.63 19.94 -6.18
C TYR A 317 3.38 19.08 -7.21
N VAL A 318 4.64 18.78 -6.94
CA VAL A 318 5.47 17.79 -7.61
C VAL A 318 5.72 16.62 -6.66
N GLU A 319 5.62 15.41 -7.17
CA GLU A 319 5.76 14.22 -6.34
C GLU A 319 6.63 13.16 -7.03
N PRO A 320 7.96 13.29 -6.97
CA PRO A 320 8.87 12.29 -7.52
C PRO A 320 8.82 11.01 -6.67
N GLN A 321 8.28 9.93 -7.23
CA GLN A 321 8.06 8.65 -6.54
C GLN A 321 9.18 7.64 -6.80
N ASP A 322 9.90 7.78 -7.90
CA ASP A 322 10.85 6.79 -8.40
C ASP A 322 12.21 7.43 -8.70
N ALA A 323 13.28 6.75 -8.31
CA ALA A 323 14.63 7.17 -8.62
C ALA A 323 14.93 7.04 -10.13
N MET A 324 15.92 7.80 -10.61
CA MET A 324 16.40 7.68 -11.98
C MET A 324 16.94 6.26 -12.25
N ILE A 325 16.71 5.75 -13.47
CA ILE A 325 17.15 4.42 -13.89
C ILE A 325 18.23 4.59 -14.96
N PHE A 326 19.47 4.33 -14.61
CA PHE A 326 20.58 4.36 -15.52
C PHE A 326 20.54 3.23 -16.55
N LEU A 327 20.98 3.52 -17.76
CA LEU A 327 21.18 2.53 -18.81
C LEU A 327 22.63 2.00 -18.73
N SER A 328 22.80 0.70 -18.45
CA SER A 328 24.12 0.10 -18.27
C SER A 328 24.95 0.09 -19.57
N THR A 329 24.27 -0.03 -20.73
CA THR A 329 24.89 0.03 -22.06
C THR A 329 25.18 1.46 -22.52
N ARG A 330 24.58 2.45 -21.88
CA ARG A 330 24.71 3.88 -22.15
C ARG A 330 24.76 4.66 -20.83
N PRO A 331 25.87 4.55 -20.06
CA PRO A 331 25.94 5.01 -18.67
C PRO A 331 25.74 6.53 -18.50
N ASN A 332 25.75 7.29 -19.58
CA ASN A 332 25.45 8.73 -19.59
C ASN A 332 23.96 9.02 -19.89
N GLU A 333 23.12 8.00 -19.94
CA GLU A 333 21.67 8.16 -20.14
C GLU A 333 20.89 7.47 -19.02
N PHE A 334 19.76 8.04 -18.68
CA PHE A 334 18.84 7.50 -17.68
C PHE A 334 17.39 7.76 -18.04
N ILE A 335 16.51 6.94 -17.49
CA ILE A 335 15.05 7.11 -17.57
C ILE A 335 14.57 7.78 -16.29
N TRP A 336 13.74 8.81 -16.44
CA TRP A 336 13.05 9.52 -15.38
C TRP A 336 11.54 9.36 -15.55
N GLN A 337 10.81 9.22 -14.43
CA GLN A 337 9.34 9.23 -14.41
C GLN A 337 8.86 10.62 -13.96
N SER A 338 7.88 11.18 -14.68
CA SER A 338 7.34 12.50 -14.36
C SER A 338 5.90 12.64 -14.80
N SER A 339 5.13 13.40 -14.04
CA SER A 339 3.74 13.78 -14.35
C SER A 339 3.63 15.14 -15.05
N ARG A 340 4.75 15.72 -15.50
CA ARG A 340 4.83 17.08 -16.13
C ARG A 340 3.93 17.27 -17.36
N SER A 341 3.54 16.19 -18.04
CA SER A 341 2.62 16.23 -19.18
C SER A 341 1.15 15.99 -18.80
N GLY A 342 0.83 16.02 -17.50
CA GLY A 342 -0.51 15.76 -16.97
C GLY A 342 -0.73 14.33 -16.49
N ASN A 343 -0.05 13.35 -17.12
CA ASN A 343 -0.01 11.95 -16.70
C ASN A 343 1.43 11.50 -16.46
N LYS A 344 1.61 10.47 -15.64
CA LYS A 344 2.93 9.91 -15.33
C LYS A 344 3.47 9.15 -16.54
N HIS A 345 4.63 9.61 -17.07
CA HIS A 345 5.29 9.04 -18.23
C HIS A 345 6.80 8.92 -18.06
N PHE A 346 7.44 8.17 -18.97
CA PHE A 346 8.89 8.00 -19.03
C PHE A 346 9.54 9.01 -19.94
N TYR A 347 10.66 9.55 -19.48
CA TYR A 347 11.52 10.51 -20.19
C TYR A 347 12.96 10.01 -20.19
N LEU A 348 13.62 10.02 -21.34
CA LEU A 348 15.03 9.71 -21.47
C LEU A 348 15.84 11.01 -21.40
N TYR A 349 16.74 11.08 -20.46
CA TYR A 349 17.68 12.17 -20.25
C TYR A 349 19.13 11.68 -20.40
N ASN A 350 20.04 12.62 -20.67
CA ASN A 350 21.46 12.37 -20.46
C ASN A 350 21.94 13.01 -19.13
N THR A 351 23.13 12.64 -18.69
CA THR A 351 23.73 13.16 -17.45
C THR A 351 24.18 14.62 -17.53
N ASP A 352 24.12 15.27 -18.72
CA ASP A 352 24.26 16.73 -18.86
C ASP A 352 22.98 17.47 -18.52
N GLY A 353 21.88 16.75 -18.23
CA GLY A 353 20.57 17.33 -17.92
C GLY A 353 19.70 17.59 -19.15
N LYS A 354 20.14 17.19 -20.35
CA LYS A 354 19.38 17.38 -21.58
C LYS A 354 18.32 16.28 -21.73
N LEU A 355 17.06 16.69 -21.92
CA LEU A 355 16.00 15.80 -22.37
C LEU A 355 16.32 15.28 -23.78
N VAL A 356 16.49 13.97 -23.89
CA VAL A 356 16.71 13.31 -25.19
C VAL A 356 15.37 13.10 -25.89
N LYS A 357 14.39 12.51 -25.17
CA LYS A 357 13.02 12.32 -25.69
C LYS A 357 12.05 11.84 -24.62
N GLN A 358 10.77 12.05 -24.84
CA GLN A 358 9.70 11.37 -24.10
C GLN A 358 9.50 9.97 -24.67
N LEU A 359 9.40 8.96 -23.82
CA LEU A 359 9.31 7.55 -24.22
C LEU A 359 7.86 7.04 -24.31
N THR A 360 6.99 7.56 -23.46
CA THR A 360 5.56 7.24 -23.44
C THR A 360 4.73 8.50 -23.33
N SER A 361 3.50 8.49 -23.88
CA SER A 361 2.57 9.62 -23.84
C SER A 361 1.13 9.15 -23.95
N GLY A 362 0.19 9.96 -23.47
CA GLY A 362 -1.24 9.66 -23.53
C GLY A 362 -1.99 10.12 -22.28
N GLY A 363 -3.32 9.95 -22.26
CA GLY A 363 -4.17 10.26 -21.11
C GLY A 363 -4.24 9.11 -20.09
N TRP A 364 -3.11 8.53 -19.73
CA TRP A 364 -2.98 7.37 -18.84
C TRP A 364 -1.63 7.40 -18.12
N ASP A 365 -1.51 6.67 -17.02
CA ASP A 365 -0.31 6.65 -16.18
C ASP A 365 0.53 5.39 -16.39
N VAL A 366 1.85 5.52 -16.42
CA VAL A 366 2.76 4.43 -16.08
C VAL A 366 2.68 4.18 -14.57
N MET A 367 2.63 2.89 -14.20
CA MET A 367 2.47 2.51 -12.78
C MET A 367 3.76 1.98 -12.18
N GLN A 368 4.42 1.04 -12.85
CA GLN A 368 5.62 0.40 -12.35
C GLN A 368 6.56 0.04 -13.49
N VAL A 369 7.84 0.32 -13.30
CA VAL A 369 8.91 -0.25 -14.15
C VAL A 369 9.15 -1.68 -13.72
N ILE A 370 9.12 -2.60 -14.70
CA ILE A 370 9.37 -4.03 -14.47
C ILE A 370 10.84 -4.37 -14.79
N GLY A 371 11.41 -3.75 -15.83
CA GLY A 371 12.80 -3.97 -16.23
C GLY A 371 13.04 -3.70 -17.70
N MET A 372 14.27 -3.96 -18.15
CA MET A 372 14.68 -3.78 -19.54
C MET A 372 15.35 -5.05 -20.09
N ASP A 373 15.30 -5.23 -21.40
CA ASP A 373 16.05 -6.31 -22.07
C ASP A 373 17.58 -6.08 -21.93
N ALA A 374 18.37 -7.13 -22.11
CA ALA A 374 19.83 -7.08 -21.93
C ALA A 374 20.54 -6.06 -22.86
N LYS A 375 19.88 -5.65 -23.93
CA LYS A 375 20.38 -4.61 -24.86
C LYS A 375 19.85 -3.22 -24.52
N GLU A 376 19.01 -3.12 -23.51
CA GLU A 376 18.34 -1.89 -23.08
C GLU A 376 17.64 -1.14 -24.21
N ARG A 377 16.99 -1.93 -25.08
CA ARG A 377 16.19 -1.42 -26.19
C ARG A 377 14.72 -1.40 -25.88
N THR A 378 14.28 -2.29 -25.01
CA THR A 378 12.88 -2.49 -24.66
C THR A 378 12.71 -2.31 -23.16
N LEU A 379 11.87 -1.35 -22.75
CA LEU A 379 11.43 -1.16 -21.38
C LEU A 379 10.08 -1.84 -21.17
N TYR A 380 9.97 -2.66 -20.12
CA TYR A 380 8.74 -3.31 -19.69
C TYR A 380 8.16 -2.60 -18.47
N TYR A 381 6.85 -2.33 -18.51
CA TYR A 381 6.17 -1.56 -17.46
C TYR A 381 4.70 -1.94 -17.36
N THR A 382 4.07 -1.61 -16.24
CA THR A 382 2.61 -1.66 -16.11
C THR A 382 2.01 -0.28 -16.26
N SER A 383 0.78 -0.19 -16.79
CA SER A 383 0.07 1.07 -16.94
C SER A 383 -1.44 0.93 -16.89
N THR A 384 -2.12 2.10 -16.80
CA THR A 384 -3.58 2.26 -16.85
C THR A 384 -4.11 2.53 -18.25
N GLN A 385 -3.35 2.24 -19.31
CA GLN A 385 -3.65 2.64 -20.68
C GLN A 385 -5.01 2.13 -21.19
N GLU A 386 -5.46 0.95 -20.77
CA GLU A 386 -6.78 0.42 -21.18
C GLU A 386 -7.91 1.06 -20.38
N SER A 387 -7.73 1.18 -19.08
CA SER A 387 -8.70 1.74 -18.16
C SER A 387 -8.01 2.14 -16.85
N PRO A 388 -8.43 3.23 -16.20
CA PRO A 388 -7.96 3.55 -14.86
C PRO A 388 -8.19 2.43 -13.83
N MET A 389 -9.20 1.57 -14.05
CA MET A 389 -9.50 0.43 -13.17
C MET A 389 -8.64 -0.80 -13.42
N GLN A 390 -7.88 -0.83 -14.53
CA GLN A 390 -7.09 -1.99 -14.96
C GLN A 390 -5.59 -1.71 -14.88
N ARG A 391 -4.81 -2.76 -14.79
CA ARG A 391 -3.33 -2.71 -14.87
C ARG A 391 -2.87 -3.76 -15.85
N HIS A 392 -2.16 -3.35 -16.91
CA HIS A 392 -1.66 -4.24 -17.95
C HIS A 392 -0.16 -4.11 -18.10
N LEU A 393 0.49 -5.21 -18.54
CA LEU A 393 1.91 -5.21 -18.91
C LEU A 393 2.07 -4.70 -20.34
N TYR A 394 2.97 -3.74 -20.49
CA TYR A 394 3.37 -3.16 -21.77
C TYR A 394 4.88 -3.23 -21.96
N SER A 395 5.28 -3.09 -23.18
CA SER A 395 6.66 -2.80 -23.55
C SER A 395 6.72 -1.57 -24.46
N VAL A 396 7.81 -0.78 -24.34
CA VAL A 396 8.14 0.30 -25.28
C VAL A 396 9.54 0.08 -25.82
N ASP A 397 9.69 0.12 -27.15
CA ASP A 397 11.00 0.15 -27.82
C ASP A 397 11.58 1.56 -27.72
N LEU A 398 12.72 1.70 -27.05
CA LEU A 398 13.33 3.00 -26.75
C LEU A 398 13.80 3.76 -27.99
N LYS A 399 13.95 3.10 -29.16
CA LYS A 399 14.35 3.75 -30.41
C LYS A 399 13.15 4.21 -31.21
N SER A 400 12.22 3.31 -31.50
CA SER A 400 11.06 3.56 -32.36
C SER A 400 9.86 4.15 -31.59
N LEU A 401 9.88 4.10 -30.27
CA LEU A 401 8.78 4.48 -29.36
C LEU A 401 7.50 3.65 -29.56
N LYS A 402 7.63 2.48 -30.20
CA LYS A 402 6.51 1.57 -30.38
C LYS A 402 6.13 0.95 -29.06
N VAL A 403 4.91 1.22 -28.60
CA VAL A 403 4.29 0.60 -27.43
C VAL A 403 3.57 -0.68 -27.86
N THR A 404 3.68 -1.75 -27.07
CA THR A 404 3.01 -3.03 -27.31
C THR A 404 2.41 -3.55 -26.00
N LYS A 405 1.11 -3.84 -25.98
CA LYS A 405 0.42 -4.52 -24.88
C LYS A 405 0.79 -6.01 -24.89
N LEU A 406 1.11 -6.58 -23.73
CA LEU A 406 1.57 -7.96 -23.59
C LEU A 406 0.56 -8.88 -22.88
N THR A 407 -0.34 -8.33 -22.09
CA THR A 407 -1.46 -9.04 -21.43
C THR A 407 -2.75 -8.81 -22.19
N ALA A 408 -3.59 -9.82 -22.35
CA ALA A 408 -4.74 -9.77 -23.25
C ALA A 408 -6.08 -9.55 -22.51
N GLU A 409 -6.30 -10.31 -21.43
CA GLU A 409 -7.57 -10.36 -20.71
C GLU A 409 -7.84 -9.04 -19.96
N HIS A 410 -9.11 -8.70 -19.74
CA HIS A 410 -9.45 -7.54 -18.90
C HIS A 410 -9.15 -7.85 -17.43
N GLY A 411 -8.79 -6.83 -16.67
CA GLY A 411 -8.49 -6.97 -15.25
C GLY A 411 -7.19 -6.31 -14.80
N THR A 412 -6.77 -6.69 -13.61
CA THR A 412 -5.52 -6.22 -13.01
C THR A 412 -4.48 -7.31 -13.02
N HIS A 413 -3.38 -7.06 -13.71
CA HIS A 413 -2.26 -7.97 -13.94
C HIS A 413 -1.06 -7.61 -13.05
N ASN A 414 -0.48 -8.63 -12.41
CA ASN A 414 0.74 -8.54 -11.60
C ASN A 414 1.82 -9.44 -12.21
N PRO A 415 2.49 -9.00 -13.28
CA PRO A 415 3.42 -9.83 -14.02
C PRO A 415 4.73 -10.04 -13.27
N LEU A 416 5.19 -11.28 -13.20
CA LEU A 416 6.54 -11.64 -12.76
C LEU A 416 7.38 -11.89 -14.01
N VAL A 417 8.26 -10.96 -14.35
CA VAL A 417 8.97 -10.97 -15.65
C VAL A 417 10.37 -11.52 -15.50
N ASN A 418 10.74 -12.47 -16.36
CA ASN A 418 12.09 -12.94 -16.57
C ASN A 418 12.59 -12.40 -17.91
N VAL A 419 13.10 -11.19 -17.90
CA VAL A 419 13.53 -10.48 -19.11
C VAL A 419 14.67 -11.22 -19.78
N GLU A 420 15.62 -11.80 -19.00
CA GLU A 420 16.79 -12.51 -19.51
C GLU A 420 16.40 -13.72 -20.37
N LYS A 421 15.35 -14.45 -19.96
CA LYS A 421 14.92 -15.69 -20.65
C LYS A 421 13.72 -15.48 -21.58
N GLY A 422 13.15 -14.28 -21.59
CA GLY A 422 12.08 -13.90 -22.52
C GLY A 422 10.69 -14.43 -22.16
N TYR A 423 10.39 -14.62 -20.86
CA TYR A 423 9.11 -15.09 -20.36
C TYR A 423 8.55 -14.17 -19.26
N PHE A 424 7.25 -14.24 -19.04
CA PHE A 424 6.63 -13.73 -17.81
C PHE A 424 5.52 -14.67 -17.33
N LEU A 425 5.31 -14.66 -16.03
CA LEU A 425 4.17 -15.26 -15.35
C LEU A 425 3.18 -14.14 -15.08
N ASP A 426 2.00 -14.25 -15.64
CA ASP A 426 0.93 -13.28 -15.47
C ASP A 426 -0.01 -13.76 -14.37
N VAL A 427 -0.02 -13.07 -13.24
CA VAL A 427 -0.97 -13.31 -12.14
C VAL A 427 -2.02 -12.23 -12.22
N PHE A 428 -3.24 -12.56 -12.63
CA PHE A 428 -4.28 -11.58 -12.78
C PHE A 428 -5.61 -11.98 -12.17
N SER A 429 -6.42 -10.99 -11.88
CA SER A 429 -7.82 -11.12 -11.51
C SER A 429 -8.65 -10.06 -12.20
N SER A 430 -9.95 -10.33 -12.33
CA SER A 430 -10.95 -9.38 -12.80
C SER A 430 -12.20 -9.51 -11.94
N THR A 431 -13.24 -8.73 -12.24
CA THR A 431 -14.54 -8.89 -11.59
C THR A 431 -15.11 -10.30 -11.74
N ASP A 432 -14.77 -10.99 -12.83
CA ASP A 432 -15.28 -12.33 -13.17
C ASP A 432 -14.29 -13.47 -12.84
N VAL A 433 -13.01 -13.14 -12.66
CA VAL A 433 -11.91 -14.11 -12.46
C VAL A 433 -11.29 -13.92 -11.08
N PRO A 434 -11.48 -14.87 -10.15
CA PRO A 434 -10.91 -14.77 -8.80
C PRO A 434 -9.38 -14.66 -8.80
N ASN A 435 -8.72 -15.52 -9.57
CA ASN A 435 -7.29 -15.52 -9.82
C ASN A 435 -6.96 -16.45 -10.98
N CYS A 436 -6.11 -16.00 -11.87
CA CYS A 436 -5.57 -16.80 -12.97
C CYS A 436 -4.06 -16.60 -13.06
N ILE A 437 -3.35 -17.65 -13.38
CA ILE A 437 -1.89 -17.60 -13.59
C ILE A 437 -1.57 -18.22 -14.94
N ASP A 438 -1.01 -17.40 -15.82
CA ASP A 438 -0.61 -17.80 -17.16
C ASP A 438 0.90 -17.61 -17.38
N LEU A 439 1.48 -18.47 -18.18
CA LEU A 439 2.85 -18.32 -18.68
C LEU A 439 2.81 -17.75 -20.08
N TYR A 440 3.53 -16.64 -20.30
CA TYR A 440 3.68 -15.99 -21.59
C TYR A 440 5.14 -15.85 -22.00
N THR A 441 5.37 -15.73 -23.30
CA THR A 441 6.62 -15.16 -23.83
C THR A 441 6.55 -13.62 -23.77
N LEU A 442 7.70 -12.94 -23.72
CA LEU A 442 7.78 -11.47 -23.84
C LEU A 442 7.38 -10.91 -25.22
N LYS A 443 6.91 -11.78 -26.13
CA LYS A 443 6.26 -11.38 -27.40
C LYS A 443 4.73 -11.38 -27.29
N GLY A 444 4.18 -11.56 -26.07
CA GLY A 444 2.74 -11.60 -25.82
C GLY A 444 2.06 -12.91 -26.21
N LYS A 445 2.82 -13.98 -26.53
CA LYS A 445 2.23 -15.29 -26.84
C LYS A 445 2.04 -16.11 -25.57
N ARG A 446 0.80 -16.48 -25.25
CA ARG A 446 0.48 -17.41 -24.17
C ARG A 446 1.09 -18.79 -24.46
N VAL A 447 1.87 -19.30 -23.52
CA VAL A 447 2.50 -20.62 -23.59
C VAL A 447 1.61 -21.67 -22.95
N LYS A 448 1.11 -21.37 -21.75
CA LYS A 448 0.33 -22.33 -20.95
C LYS A 448 -0.46 -21.60 -19.86
N ASN A 449 -1.66 -22.09 -19.57
CA ASN A 449 -2.35 -21.77 -18.31
C ASN A 449 -1.78 -22.66 -17.19
N LEU A 450 -1.45 -22.07 -16.06
CA LEU A 450 -0.87 -22.76 -14.89
C LEU A 450 -1.91 -22.96 -13.80
N LEU A 451 -2.85 -22.03 -13.67
CA LEU A 451 -3.90 -22.06 -12.65
C LEU A 451 -5.08 -21.18 -13.08
N VAL A 452 -6.27 -21.72 -12.91
CA VAL A 452 -7.52 -20.93 -12.83
C VAL A 452 -8.17 -21.27 -11.50
N ALA A 453 -8.27 -20.29 -10.63
CA ALA A 453 -8.90 -20.48 -9.34
C ALA A 453 -10.42 -20.60 -9.48
N GLU A 454 -11.01 -21.58 -8.82
CA GLU A 454 -12.45 -21.66 -8.67
C GLU A 454 -12.96 -20.48 -7.80
N ASN A 455 -14.23 -20.14 -7.96
CA ASN A 455 -14.87 -19.14 -7.12
C ASN A 455 -14.88 -19.61 -5.64
N PRO A 456 -14.17 -18.95 -4.73
CA PRO A 456 -14.10 -19.37 -3.33
C PRO A 456 -15.43 -19.21 -2.58
N TYR A 457 -16.41 -18.52 -3.20
CA TYR A 457 -17.75 -18.31 -2.66
C TYR A 457 -18.80 -19.20 -3.32
N ALA A 458 -18.40 -20.24 -4.06
CA ALA A 458 -19.32 -21.19 -4.67
C ALA A 458 -20.21 -21.83 -3.59
N GLY A 459 -21.53 -21.77 -3.77
CA GLY A 459 -22.53 -22.24 -2.80
C GLY A 459 -22.88 -21.23 -1.68
N MET A 460 -22.30 -20.03 -1.70
CA MET A 460 -22.71 -18.92 -0.85
C MET A 460 -23.79 -18.08 -1.55
N ASP A 461 -24.69 -17.47 -0.77
CA ASP A 461 -25.68 -16.50 -1.26
C ASP A 461 -24.98 -15.15 -1.52
N MET A 462 -24.31 -15.03 -2.66
CA MET A 462 -23.58 -13.80 -3.00
C MET A 462 -24.51 -12.74 -3.57
N PRO A 463 -24.53 -11.54 -2.96
CA PRO A 463 -25.19 -10.37 -3.54
C PRO A 463 -24.59 -9.99 -4.90
N GLU A 464 -25.44 -9.48 -5.79
CA GLU A 464 -25.04 -8.99 -7.10
C GLU A 464 -24.22 -7.69 -6.98
N MET A 465 -23.11 -7.60 -7.70
CA MET A 465 -22.26 -6.42 -7.78
C MET A 465 -22.23 -5.89 -9.21
N GLU A 466 -22.39 -4.60 -9.38
CA GLU A 466 -22.28 -3.91 -10.65
C GLU A 466 -21.25 -2.78 -10.58
N MET A 467 -20.49 -2.63 -11.64
CA MET A 467 -19.64 -1.47 -11.87
C MET A 467 -20.46 -0.38 -12.55
N VAL A 468 -20.36 0.85 -12.06
CA VAL A 468 -21.08 2.00 -12.61
C VAL A 468 -20.13 3.10 -13.03
N THR A 469 -20.52 3.87 -14.05
CA THR A 469 -19.79 5.07 -14.47
C THR A 469 -20.73 6.25 -14.37
N LEU A 470 -20.32 7.26 -13.61
CA LEU A 470 -21.04 8.52 -13.44
C LEU A 470 -20.24 9.65 -14.09
N THR A 471 -20.85 10.82 -14.26
CA THR A 471 -20.15 12.02 -14.73
C THR A 471 -20.07 13.02 -13.59
N ALA A 472 -18.87 13.49 -13.29
CA ALA A 472 -18.65 14.54 -12.29
C ALA A 472 -19.40 15.82 -12.64
N LYS A 473 -19.55 16.72 -11.66
CA LYS A 473 -20.25 18.01 -11.88
C LYS A 473 -19.59 18.94 -12.91
N ASP A 474 -18.36 18.66 -13.32
CA ASP A 474 -17.71 19.39 -14.42
C ASP A 474 -18.28 19.02 -15.81
N GLY A 475 -19.12 18.00 -15.90
CA GLY A 475 -19.76 17.52 -17.12
C GLY A 475 -18.88 16.66 -18.04
N GLU A 476 -17.62 16.43 -17.66
CA GLU A 476 -16.62 15.75 -18.51
C GLU A 476 -15.98 14.54 -17.84
N THR A 477 -15.63 14.66 -16.55
CA THR A 477 -14.83 13.65 -15.86
C THR A 477 -15.67 12.42 -15.50
N PRO A 478 -15.37 11.21 -16.01
CA PRO A 478 -16.05 10.00 -15.57
C PRO A 478 -15.61 9.64 -14.16
N LEU A 479 -16.57 9.25 -13.29
CA LEU A 479 -16.33 8.71 -11.97
C LEU A 479 -16.70 7.24 -11.99
N TYR A 480 -15.79 6.39 -11.53
CA TYR A 480 -16.02 4.95 -11.48
C TYR A 480 -16.51 4.55 -10.10
N GLY A 481 -17.63 3.85 -10.07
CA GLY A 481 -18.26 3.37 -8.85
C GLY A 481 -18.56 1.88 -8.90
N ARG A 482 -18.94 1.37 -7.75
CA ARG A 482 -19.41 0.00 -7.54
C ARG A 482 -20.64 0.03 -6.65
N ILE A 483 -21.68 -0.72 -7.04
CA ILE A 483 -22.86 -0.95 -6.24
C ILE A 483 -23.01 -2.45 -5.98
N ILE A 484 -23.28 -2.83 -4.71
CA ILE A 484 -23.63 -4.20 -4.33
C ILE A 484 -25.09 -4.16 -3.88
N LYS A 485 -25.95 -4.87 -4.61
CA LYS A 485 -27.38 -4.90 -4.35
C LYS A 485 -27.69 -5.79 -3.13
N PRO A 486 -28.77 -5.51 -2.39
CA PRO A 486 -29.15 -6.37 -1.26
C PRO A 486 -29.51 -7.79 -1.75
N LEU A 487 -29.17 -8.79 -0.93
CA LEU A 487 -29.51 -10.17 -1.23
C LEU A 487 -31.05 -10.34 -1.33
N GLY A 488 -31.49 -10.96 -2.42
CA GLY A 488 -32.93 -11.17 -2.65
C GLY A 488 -33.69 -9.89 -2.97
N TYR A 489 -33.01 -8.87 -3.44
CA TYR A 489 -33.57 -7.64 -3.94
C TYR A 489 -34.80 -7.93 -4.85
N LYS A 490 -35.88 -7.19 -4.63
CA LYS A 490 -37.07 -7.22 -5.44
C LYS A 490 -37.37 -5.83 -5.95
N GLU A 491 -37.82 -5.74 -7.18
CA GLU A 491 -38.30 -4.50 -7.76
C GLU A 491 -39.45 -3.91 -6.90
N GLY A 492 -39.33 -2.64 -6.48
CA GLY A 492 -40.24 -1.97 -5.56
C GLY A 492 -39.93 -2.11 -4.06
N GLY A 493 -38.95 -2.91 -3.65
CA GLY A 493 -38.44 -2.89 -2.28
C GLY A 493 -37.68 -1.58 -2.00
N LYS A 494 -37.66 -1.14 -0.73
CA LYS A 494 -36.93 0.03 -0.29
C LYS A 494 -35.84 -0.40 0.71
N HIS A 495 -34.56 -0.22 0.31
CA HIS A 495 -33.43 -0.71 1.06
C HIS A 495 -32.56 0.46 1.57
N PRO A 496 -32.05 0.38 2.83
CA PRO A 496 -31.10 1.35 3.33
C PRO A 496 -29.76 1.25 2.57
N VAL A 497 -29.03 2.34 2.51
CA VAL A 497 -27.75 2.43 1.80
C VAL A 497 -26.61 2.72 2.78
N ILE A 498 -25.47 2.08 2.58
CA ILE A 498 -24.20 2.48 3.18
C ILE A 498 -23.23 2.87 2.07
N VAL A 499 -22.82 4.14 2.06
CA VAL A 499 -21.72 4.62 1.22
C VAL A 499 -20.41 4.31 1.94
N TYR A 500 -19.56 3.48 1.32
CA TYR A 500 -18.20 3.27 1.82
C TYR A 500 -17.26 4.21 1.09
N VAL A 501 -16.57 5.10 1.81
CA VAL A 501 -15.77 6.16 1.23
C VAL A 501 -14.34 6.14 1.79
N TYR A 502 -13.36 6.36 0.89
CA TYR A 502 -12.04 6.86 1.27
C TYR A 502 -11.86 8.27 0.72
N GLY A 503 -11.88 8.43 -0.58
CA GLY A 503 -11.93 9.71 -1.28
C GLY A 503 -10.62 10.48 -1.36
N GLY A 504 -9.58 10.06 -0.64
CA GLY A 504 -8.30 10.75 -0.55
C GLY A 504 -7.26 10.30 -1.57
N PRO A 505 -6.14 11.04 -1.64
CA PRO A 505 -5.01 10.75 -2.50
C PRO A 505 -4.42 9.34 -2.32
N HIS A 506 -3.70 8.87 -3.34
CA HIS A 506 -2.95 7.61 -3.38
C HIS A 506 -3.78 6.32 -3.21
N LEU A 507 -5.09 6.41 -3.14
CA LEU A 507 -5.95 5.23 -3.03
C LEU A 507 -7.03 5.22 -4.11
N GLN A 508 -7.26 4.04 -4.67
CA GLN A 508 -8.35 3.70 -5.57
C GLN A 508 -9.10 2.51 -4.98
N LEU A 509 -10.42 2.64 -4.78
CA LEU A 509 -11.28 1.62 -4.19
C LEU A 509 -12.01 0.76 -5.24
N VAL A 510 -12.23 1.34 -6.42
CA VAL A 510 -12.98 0.71 -7.51
C VAL A 510 -12.00 0.26 -8.58
N THR A 511 -11.80 -1.05 -8.69
CA THR A 511 -10.81 -1.66 -9.58
C THR A 511 -11.40 -2.88 -10.29
N ASP A 512 -10.92 -3.17 -11.49
CA ASP A 512 -11.23 -4.42 -12.18
C ASP A 512 -10.35 -5.55 -11.61
N THR A 513 -10.75 -6.00 -10.42
CA THR A 513 -10.19 -7.11 -9.67
C THR A 513 -11.34 -7.94 -9.11
N TRP A 514 -11.05 -9.11 -8.55
CA TRP A 514 -12.06 -9.94 -7.89
C TRP A 514 -12.85 -9.14 -6.84
N LEU A 515 -14.17 -9.24 -6.88
CA LEU A 515 -15.11 -8.45 -6.09
C LEU A 515 -15.12 -6.94 -6.40
N GLY A 516 -14.54 -6.49 -7.52
CA GLY A 516 -14.47 -5.07 -7.87
C GLY A 516 -13.67 -4.22 -6.89
N GLY A 517 -12.75 -4.83 -6.10
CA GLY A 517 -12.01 -4.20 -5.01
C GLY A 517 -12.76 -4.13 -3.68
N ALA A 518 -14.01 -4.64 -3.59
CA ALA A 518 -14.79 -4.63 -2.36
C ALA A 518 -14.20 -5.51 -1.26
N ARG A 519 -14.48 -5.15 -0.02
CA ARG A 519 -14.25 -5.98 1.16
C ARG A 519 -15.42 -6.94 1.36
N LEU A 520 -15.15 -8.10 1.95
CA LEU A 520 -16.19 -9.09 2.21
C LEU A 520 -17.26 -8.59 3.20
N TRP A 521 -16.92 -7.62 4.06
CA TRP A 521 -17.88 -6.94 4.92
C TRP A 521 -18.96 -6.19 4.14
N GLU A 522 -18.64 -5.64 2.98
CA GLU A 522 -19.65 -4.99 2.13
C GLU A 522 -20.68 -6.03 1.62
N TYR A 523 -20.22 -7.21 1.23
CA TYR A 523 -21.12 -8.32 0.87
C TYR A 523 -21.94 -8.83 2.04
N TYR A 524 -21.34 -8.89 3.24
CA TYR A 524 -22.05 -9.23 4.46
C TYR A 524 -23.18 -8.26 4.77
N MET A 525 -22.95 -6.95 4.65
CA MET A 525 -23.99 -5.93 4.84
C MET A 525 -25.08 -6.05 3.75
N ALA A 526 -24.70 -6.35 2.52
CA ALA A 526 -25.67 -6.58 1.45
C ALA A 526 -26.51 -7.86 1.68
N GLN A 527 -25.94 -8.93 2.28
CA GLN A 527 -26.70 -10.09 2.75
C GLN A 527 -27.68 -9.75 3.89
N LYS A 528 -27.42 -8.68 4.65
CA LYS A 528 -28.32 -8.14 5.69
C LYS A 528 -29.41 -7.22 5.14
N GLY A 529 -29.36 -6.90 3.84
CA GLY A 529 -30.39 -6.11 3.16
C GLY A 529 -30.00 -4.66 2.85
N TYR A 530 -28.74 -4.27 3.05
CA TYR A 530 -28.23 -2.96 2.68
C TYR A 530 -27.81 -2.91 1.21
N VAL A 531 -27.97 -1.75 0.59
CA VAL A 531 -27.25 -1.40 -0.63
C VAL A 531 -25.89 -0.88 -0.22
N MET A 532 -24.80 -1.45 -0.76
CA MET A 532 -23.45 -0.93 -0.53
C MET A 532 -22.99 -0.17 -1.77
N PHE A 533 -22.44 1.01 -1.60
CA PHE A 533 -21.99 1.86 -2.69
C PHE A 533 -20.63 2.47 -2.41
N THR A 534 -19.81 2.53 -3.45
CA THR A 534 -18.49 3.17 -3.42
C THR A 534 -18.27 3.87 -4.74
N VAL A 535 -17.76 5.10 -4.73
CA VAL A 535 -17.30 5.82 -5.91
C VAL A 535 -15.93 6.45 -5.65
N ASP A 536 -15.01 6.32 -6.62
CA ASP A 536 -13.73 7.02 -6.60
C ASP A 536 -13.93 8.42 -7.18
N ASN A 537 -13.87 9.42 -6.31
CA ASN A 537 -13.99 10.83 -6.65
C ASN A 537 -12.69 11.39 -7.23
N ARG A 538 -12.75 12.56 -7.83
CA ARG A 538 -11.55 13.37 -8.16
C ARG A 538 -10.72 13.58 -6.90
N GLY A 539 -9.39 13.55 -7.05
CA GLY A 539 -8.43 13.52 -5.94
C GLY A 539 -7.94 12.11 -5.60
N SER A 540 -8.64 11.04 -6.05
CA SER A 540 -8.15 9.67 -5.88
C SER A 540 -7.07 9.30 -6.93
N TYR A 541 -6.51 8.08 -6.85
CA TYR A 541 -5.26 7.69 -7.52
C TYR A 541 -5.43 7.09 -8.91
N GLY A 542 -4.35 7.25 -9.75
CA GLY A 542 -4.13 6.46 -10.97
C GLY A 542 -4.83 7.00 -12.20
N ARG A 543 -5.11 8.32 -12.24
CA ARG A 543 -5.84 8.99 -13.32
C ARG A 543 -5.18 10.27 -13.81
N GLY A 544 -3.90 10.43 -13.51
CA GLY A 544 -3.09 11.57 -13.87
C GLY A 544 -3.20 12.76 -12.91
N HIS A 545 -2.20 13.61 -12.98
CA HIS A 545 -1.99 14.71 -12.04
C HIS A 545 -3.17 15.69 -11.99
N LYS A 546 -3.78 16.01 -13.12
CA LYS A 546 -4.95 16.92 -13.17
C LYS A 546 -6.14 16.38 -12.37
N PHE A 547 -6.38 15.07 -12.43
CA PHE A 547 -7.45 14.42 -11.66
C PHE A 547 -7.11 14.35 -10.17
N GLU A 548 -5.85 14.05 -9.85
CA GLU A 548 -5.38 13.88 -8.47
C GLU A 548 -5.24 15.22 -7.76
N SER A 549 -4.71 16.25 -8.41
CA SER A 549 -4.38 17.54 -7.80
C SER A 549 -5.53 18.55 -7.71
N VAL A 550 -6.72 18.24 -8.25
CA VAL A 550 -7.89 19.13 -8.19
C VAL A 550 -8.32 19.49 -6.77
N ILE A 551 -7.90 18.70 -5.78
CA ILE A 551 -8.16 18.90 -4.36
C ILE A 551 -7.17 19.84 -3.67
N HIS A 552 -6.10 20.25 -4.37
CA HIS A 552 -5.06 21.11 -3.80
C HIS A 552 -5.66 22.38 -3.23
N ARG A 553 -5.30 22.71 -1.97
CA ARG A 553 -5.77 23.83 -1.14
C ARG A 553 -7.25 23.78 -0.74
N GLN A 554 -7.99 22.71 -1.07
CA GLN A 554 -9.44 22.63 -0.85
C GLN A 554 -9.92 21.21 -0.52
N LEU A 555 -9.20 20.50 0.35
CA LEU A 555 -9.60 19.16 0.79
C LEU A 555 -11.04 19.12 1.32
N GLY A 556 -11.81 18.12 0.91
CA GLY A 556 -13.21 17.96 1.28
C GLY A 556 -14.19 18.85 0.50
N VAL A 557 -13.77 19.47 -0.61
CA VAL A 557 -14.65 20.24 -1.50
C VAL A 557 -14.99 19.43 -2.75
N LYS A 558 -14.00 19.12 -3.59
CA LYS A 558 -14.23 18.38 -4.84
C LYS A 558 -14.61 16.93 -4.59
N GLU A 559 -14.03 16.32 -3.57
CA GLU A 559 -14.40 14.99 -3.12
C GLU A 559 -15.89 14.92 -2.74
N MET A 560 -16.39 15.91 -1.98
CA MET A 560 -17.81 15.97 -1.61
C MET A 560 -18.72 16.18 -2.83
N GLU A 561 -18.35 17.04 -3.77
CA GLU A 561 -19.14 17.24 -5.00
C GLU A 561 -19.36 15.90 -5.72
N ASP A 562 -18.32 15.10 -5.85
CA ASP A 562 -18.37 13.82 -6.57
C ASP A 562 -19.08 12.73 -5.76
N GLN A 563 -18.89 12.68 -4.42
CA GLN A 563 -19.64 11.76 -3.57
C GLN A 563 -21.14 12.07 -3.61
N LEU A 564 -21.54 13.33 -3.64
CA LEU A 564 -22.94 13.72 -3.79
C LEU A 564 -23.50 13.41 -5.18
N THR A 565 -22.68 13.44 -6.24
CA THR A 565 -23.08 12.90 -7.55
C THR A 565 -23.41 11.41 -7.45
N GLY A 566 -22.64 10.64 -6.69
CA GLY A 566 -22.96 9.25 -6.37
C GLY A 566 -24.28 9.09 -5.59
N VAL A 567 -24.54 9.98 -4.65
CA VAL A 567 -25.81 10.00 -3.91
C VAL A 567 -27.01 10.31 -4.82
N ASP A 568 -26.87 11.26 -5.75
CA ASP A 568 -27.94 11.57 -6.72
C ASP A 568 -28.25 10.35 -7.60
N TYR A 569 -27.23 9.62 -8.03
CA TYR A 569 -27.41 8.34 -8.72
C TYR A 569 -28.17 7.33 -7.83
N LEU A 570 -27.76 7.13 -6.58
CA LEU A 570 -28.44 6.22 -5.66
C LEU A 570 -29.92 6.59 -5.48
N LYS A 571 -30.24 7.87 -5.31
CA LYS A 571 -31.61 8.36 -5.17
C LYS A 571 -32.47 8.13 -6.43
N SER A 572 -31.87 7.97 -7.59
CA SER A 572 -32.57 7.65 -8.84
C SER A 572 -32.98 6.18 -8.93
N LEU A 573 -32.40 5.30 -8.11
CA LEU A 573 -32.67 3.87 -8.16
C LEU A 573 -33.98 3.52 -7.42
N PRO A 574 -34.89 2.76 -8.02
CA PRO A 574 -36.25 2.52 -7.48
C PRO A 574 -36.22 1.74 -6.15
N PHE A 575 -35.18 0.96 -5.89
CA PHE A 575 -35.04 0.11 -4.71
C PHE A 575 -34.29 0.79 -3.55
N VAL A 576 -33.81 2.00 -3.73
CA VAL A 576 -33.09 2.75 -2.68
C VAL A 576 -34.10 3.50 -1.80
N ASP A 577 -33.92 3.38 -0.48
CA ASP A 577 -34.59 4.21 0.50
C ASP A 577 -33.81 5.50 0.70
N GLN A 578 -34.30 6.59 0.14
CA GLN A 578 -33.64 7.90 0.13
C GLN A 578 -33.53 8.51 1.53
N ASP A 579 -34.38 8.07 2.47
CA ASP A 579 -34.42 8.55 3.85
C ASP A 579 -33.49 7.77 4.79
N ARG A 580 -32.91 6.65 4.30
CA ARG A 580 -32.01 5.78 5.06
C ARG A 580 -30.67 5.61 4.35
N ILE A 581 -29.87 6.68 4.30
CA ILE A 581 -28.53 6.69 3.72
C ILE A 581 -27.52 6.92 4.84
N GLY A 582 -26.59 5.98 5.00
CA GLY A 582 -25.46 6.05 5.92
C GLY A 582 -24.12 6.14 5.19
N VAL A 583 -23.05 6.42 5.92
CA VAL A 583 -21.70 6.53 5.37
C VAL A 583 -20.66 5.97 6.35
N HIS A 584 -19.66 5.27 5.82
CA HIS A 584 -18.54 4.71 6.58
C HIS A 584 -17.21 4.91 5.85
N GLY A 585 -16.19 5.30 6.58
CA GLY A 585 -14.83 5.40 6.06
C GLY A 585 -13.79 5.49 7.18
N TRP A 586 -12.51 5.30 6.81
CA TRP A 586 -11.38 5.29 7.73
C TRP A 586 -10.31 6.28 7.28
N SER A 587 -9.63 6.96 8.23
CA SER A 587 -8.56 7.92 7.93
C SER A 587 -9.10 9.13 7.13
N PHE A 588 -8.60 9.39 5.93
CA PHE A 588 -9.21 10.35 5.00
C PHE A 588 -10.69 10.02 4.76
N GLY A 589 -11.04 8.73 4.69
CA GLY A 589 -12.45 8.29 4.62
C GLY A 589 -13.26 8.64 5.87
N GLY A 590 -12.61 8.69 7.04
CA GLY A 590 -13.21 9.21 8.26
C GLY A 590 -13.46 10.72 8.19
N PHE A 591 -12.52 11.49 7.63
CA PHE A 591 -12.71 12.90 7.31
C PHE A 591 -13.88 13.10 6.33
N MET A 592 -13.94 12.32 5.26
CA MET A 592 -15.03 12.38 4.29
C MET A 592 -16.37 11.96 4.90
N THR A 593 -16.40 10.91 5.72
CA THR A 593 -17.60 10.49 6.46
C THR A 593 -18.13 11.65 7.32
N THR A 594 -17.26 12.26 8.10
CA THR A 594 -17.67 13.40 8.96
C THR A 594 -18.07 14.60 8.13
N SER A 595 -17.35 14.92 7.04
CA SER A 595 -17.71 16.00 6.11
C SER A 595 -19.11 15.82 5.52
N LEU A 596 -19.44 14.61 5.08
CA LEU A 596 -20.75 14.26 4.52
C LEU A 596 -21.86 14.34 5.59
N MET A 597 -21.60 13.85 6.81
CA MET A 597 -22.54 13.95 7.94
C MET A 597 -22.85 15.39 8.35
N LEU A 598 -21.87 16.30 8.24
CA LEU A 598 -22.02 17.69 8.61
C LEU A 598 -22.61 18.54 7.48
N LYS A 599 -21.99 18.49 6.29
CA LYS A 599 -22.31 19.38 5.16
C LYS A 599 -23.49 18.88 4.32
N ALA A 600 -23.82 17.58 4.38
CA ALA A 600 -24.99 16.96 3.72
C ALA A 600 -25.91 16.25 4.72
N SER A 601 -26.13 16.87 5.88
CA SER A 601 -26.84 16.34 7.04
C SER A 601 -28.29 15.95 6.77
N ASP A 602 -28.93 16.55 5.75
CA ASP A 602 -30.29 16.17 5.33
C ASP A 602 -30.32 14.84 4.54
N THR A 603 -29.20 14.43 4.00
CA THR A 603 -29.04 13.18 3.24
C THR A 603 -28.56 12.03 4.12
N PHE A 604 -27.45 12.24 4.83
CA PHE A 604 -26.83 11.19 5.63
C PHE A 604 -27.39 11.15 7.05
N LYS A 605 -27.95 10.00 7.44
CA LYS A 605 -28.61 9.81 8.73
C LYS A 605 -27.71 9.18 9.79
N VAL A 606 -26.81 8.29 9.34
CA VAL A 606 -25.90 7.53 10.21
C VAL A 606 -24.49 7.54 9.62
N GLY A 607 -23.49 7.86 10.43
CA GLY A 607 -22.09 7.81 10.03
C GLY A 607 -21.22 7.06 11.03
N VAL A 608 -20.22 6.31 10.52
CA VAL A 608 -19.16 5.73 11.35
C VAL A 608 -17.82 6.13 10.77
N ALA A 609 -17.12 7.03 11.48
CA ALA A 609 -15.84 7.59 11.07
C ALA A 609 -14.69 7.01 11.91
N GLY A 610 -13.79 6.25 11.27
CA GLY A 610 -12.63 5.67 11.95
C GLY A 610 -11.36 6.47 11.73
N GLY A 611 -10.59 6.74 12.79
CA GLY A 611 -9.33 7.49 12.75
C GLY A 611 -9.42 8.80 11.95
N PRO A 612 -10.47 9.62 12.14
CA PRO A 612 -10.78 10.71 11.22
C PRO A 612 -9.88 11.93 11.43
N VAL A 613 -9.41 12.53 10.34
CA VAL A 613 -8.89 13.89 10.38
C VAL A 613 -10.07 14.86 10.56
N MET A 614 -9.97 15.78 11.52
CA MET A 614 -11.00 16.78 11.80
C MET A 614 -10.54 18.22 11.53
N ASP A 615 -9.23 18.43 11.62
CA ASP A 615 -8.57 19.71 11.36
C ASP A 615 -7.22 19.45 10.71
N TRP A 616 -7.02 19.85 9.47
CA TRP A 616 -5.77 19.60 8.74
C TRP A 616 -4.57 20.35 9.34
N SER A 617 -4.78 21.39 10.15
CA SER A 617 -3.69 22.06 10.88
C SER A 617 -3.05 21.19 11.98
N LEU A 618 -3.75 20.13 12.40
CA LEU A 618 -3.24 19.14 13.34
C LEU A 618 -2.57 17.95 12.63
N TYR A 619 -2.61 17.89 11.31
CA TYR A 619 -2.00 16.79 10.54
C TYR A 619 -0.54 17.11 10.23
N GLU A 620 0.23 16.07 9.89
CA GLU A 620 1.67 16.21 9.69
C GLU A 620 2.03 16.96 8.39
N VAL A 621 3.22 17.58 8.38
CA VAL A 621 3.71 18.51 7.36
C VAL A 621 3.75 17.88 5.96
N MET A 622 4.36 16.68 5.80
CA MET A 622 4.69 16.13 4.49
C MET A 622 3.47 15.85 3.62
N TYR A 623 2.44 15.27 4.23
CA TYR A 623 1.15 15.04 3.59
C TYR A 623 0.25 16.28 3.63
N GLY A 624 0.11 16.88 4.83
CA GLY A 624 -0.79 18.01 5.05
C GLY A 624 -0.46 19.21 4.16
N GLU A 625 0.79 19.64 4.14
CA GLU A 625 1.21 20.79 3.32
C GLU A 625 1.26 20.49 1.81
N ARG A 626 1.45 19.23 1.39
CA ARG A 626 1.35 18.88 -0.04
C ARG A 626 -0.02 19.21 -0.62
N TYR A 627 -1.08 18.94 0.14
CA TYR A 627 -2.44 19.11 -0.35
C TYR A 627 -3.10 20.41 0.10
N MET A 628 -2.56 21.09 1.12
CA MET A 628 -3.19 22.28 1.70
C MET A 628 -2.27 23.50 1.78
N ASP A 629 -0.99 23.40 1.41
CA ASP A 629 0.06 24.35 1.75
C ASP A 629 0.14 24.56 3.28
N THR A 630 0.81 25.61 3.76
CA THR A 630 0.79 25.92 5.20
C THR A 630 -0.52 26.63 5.60
N PRO A 631 -0.93 26.55 6.89
CA PRO A 631 -2.09 27.32 7.37
C PRO A 631 -1.97 28.83 7.17
N GLN A 632 -0.75 29.36 7.09
CA GLN A 632 -0.48 30.76 6.84
C GLN A 632 -0.68 31.16 5.38
N GLU A 633 -0.37 30.26 4.44
CA GLU A 633 -0.50 30.48 2.99
C GLU A 633 -1.91 30.19 2.48
N ASN A 634 -2.66 29.33 3.17
CA ASN A 634 -4.01 28.90 2.77
C ASN A 634 -5.02 28.95 3.93
N PRO A 635 -5.17 30.07 4.66
CA PRO A 635 -6.06 30.14 5.82
C PRO A 635 -7.51 29.80 5.48
N GLU A 636 -7.99 30.17 4.30
CA GLU A 636 -9.36 29.92 3.85
C GLU A 636 -9.62 28.42 3.61
N GLY A 637 -8.67 27.71 2.98
CA GLY A 637 -8.80 26.26 2.77
C GLY A 637 -8.80 25.48 4.09
N TYR A 638 -7.96 25.87 5.04
CA TYR A 638 -7.94 25.28 6.39
C TYR A 638 -9.24 25.57 7.15
N GLU A 639 -9.80 26.79 7.04
CA GLU A 639 -11.08 27.13 7.65
C GLU A 639 -12.23 26.31 7.03
N GLU A 640 -12.28 26.19 5.69
CA GLU A 640 -13.33 25.43 5.01
C GLU A 640 -13.25 23.93 5.31
N SER A 641 -12.06 23.36 5.44
CA SER A 641 -11.85 21.95 5.74
C SER A 641 -11.95 21.60 7.23
N ASN A 642 -11.99 22.59 8.13
CA ASN A 642 -12.05 22.39 9.59
C ASN A 642 -13.43 21.90 10.02
N LEU A 643 -13.54 20.61 10.34
CA LEU A 643 -14.78 19.96 10.76
C LEU A 643 -15.11 20.25 12.23
N VAL A 644 -14.11 20.54 13.07
CA VAL A 644 -14.33 20.89 14.48
C VAL A 644 -15.25 22.10 14.57
N LYS A 645 -14.98 23.14 13.80
CA LYS A 645 -15.79 24.39 13.77
C LYS A 645 -17.21 24.20 13.21
N LYS A 646 -17.46 23.06 12.54
CA LYS A 646 -18.72 22.74 11.91
C LYS A 646 -19.55 21.73 12.72
N ALA A 647 -19.12 21.36 13.92
CA ALA A 647 -19.77 20.35 14.77
C ALA A 647 -21.27 20.59 15.01
N SER A 648 -21.69 21.87 15.11
CA SER A 648 -23.11 22.26 15.26
C SER A 648 -24.01 21.87 14.06
N LEU A 649 -23.44 21.54 12.90
CA LEU A 649 -24.19 21.12 11.71
C LEU A 649 -24.62 19.64 11.77
N LEU A 650 -24.11 18.85 12.73
CA LEU A 650 -24.45 17.43 12.85
C LEU A 650 -25.92 17.26 13.25
N LYS A 651 -26.70 16.61 12.40
CA LYS A 651 -28.11 16.25 12.65
C LYS A 651 -28.32 14.77 12.86
N GLY A 652 -27.55 13.95 12.18
CA GLY A 652 -27.65 12.49 12.20
C GLY A 652 -26.89 11.84 13.35
N LYS A 653 -26.85 10.52 13.40
CA LYS A 653 -26.10 9.72 14.35
C LYS A 653 -24.67 9.52 13.85
N LEU A 654 -23.67 9.97 14.59
CA LEU A 654 -22.25 9.81 14.24
C LEU A 654 -21.52 9.07 15.35
N MET A 655 -20.82 8.01 14.99
CA MET A 655 -19.84 7.33 15.85
C MET A 655 -18.44 7.59 15.34
N LEU A 656 -17.57 8.09 16.23
CA LEU A 656 -16.14 8.19 15.99
C LEU A 656 -15.45 6.97 16.60
N ILE A 657 -14.44 6.43 15.92
CA ILE A 657 -13.61 5.32 16.41
C ILE A 657 -12.14 5.72 16.27
N HIS A 658 -11.33 5.50 17.31
CA HIS A 658 -9.91 5.84 17.28
C HIS A 658 -9.05 4.83 18.04
N GLY A 659 -7.81 4.59 17.60
CA GLY A 659 -6.76 3.94 18.39
C GLY A 659 -6.13 4.97 19.34
N ASP A 660 -5.87 4.60 20.60
CA ASP A 660 -5.33 5.55 21.59
C ASP A 660 -3.85 5.89 21.38
N VAL A 661 -3.12 5.03 20.64
CA VAL A 661 -1.70 5.26 20.28
C VAL A 661 -1.52 5.54 18.78
N ASP A 662 -2.52 6.11 18.14
CA ASP A 662 -2.46 6.49 16.72
C ASP A 662 -1.45 7.64 16.51
N GLY A 663 -0.30 7.30 15.91
CA GLY A 663 0.77 8.23 15.54
C GLY A 663 0.65 8.77 14.10
N THR A 664 -0.42 8.39 13.36
CA THR A 664 -0.70 8.87 12.00
C THR A 664 -1.74 9.99 12.02
N VAL A 665 -2.94 9.67 12.51
CA VAL A 665 -3.98 10.67 12.82
C VAL A 665 -4.13 10.71 14.33
N VAL A 666 -3.55 11.71 14.95
CA VAL A 666 -3.52 11.76 16.41
C VAL A 666 -4.94 11.88 17.00
N MET A 667 -5.23 11.18 18.10
CA MET A 667 -6.57 11.12 18.70
C MET A 667 -7.12 12.51 19.08
N GLN A 668 -6.27 13.52 19.17
CA GLN A 668 -6.64 14.93 19.40
C GLN A 668 -7.69 15.43 18.40
N HIS A 669 -7.67 14.99 17.16
CA HIS A 669 -8.70 15.31 16.16
C HIS A 669 -10.10 14.96 16.66
N SER A 670 -10.31 13.71 17.08
CA SER A 670 -11.61 13.26 17.62
C SER A 670 -11.97 13.96 18.91
N LEU A 671 -11.02 14.14 19.83
CA LEU A 671 -11.29 14.78 21.13
C LEU A 671 -11.68 16.25 21.00
N GLN A 672 -11.05 17.01 20.11
CA GLN A 672 -11.42 18.41 19.85
C GLN A 672 -12.81 18.49 19.20
N PHE A 673 -13.14 17.62 18.27
CA PHE A 673 -14.46 17.56 17.67
C PHE A 673 -15.55 17.24 18.72
N ILE A 674 -15.32 16.24 19.58
CA ILE A 674 -16.22 15.87 20.66
C ILE A 674 -16.42 17.06 21.63
N LYS A 675 -15.34 17.75 22.01
CA LYS A 675 -15.42 18.94 22.86
C LYS A 675 -16.35 19.98 22.25
N GLU A 676 -16.24 20.23 20.95
CA GLU A 676 -17.08 21.20 20.26
C GLU A 676 -18.53 20.71 20.13
N CYS A 677 -18.76 19.42 19.89
CA CYS A 677 -20.11 18.85 19.97
C CYS A 677 -20.76 19.07 21.34
N VAL A 678 -20.03 18.79 22.41
CA VAL A 678 -20.51 19.01 23.79
C VAL A 678 -20.85 20.49 24.02
N SER A 679 -19.99 21.42 23.58
CA SER A 679 -20.21 22.86 23.72
C SER A 679 -21.47 23.34 22.99
N ASN A 680 -21.84 22.69 21.89
CA ASN A 680 -23.03 22.99 21.10
C ASN A 680 -24.27 22.14 21.49
N GLY A 681 -24.14 21.22 22.47
CA GLY A 681 -25.24 20.32 22.87
C GLY A 681 -25.57 19.26 21.81
N VAL A 682 -24.62 18.93 20.93
CA VAL A 682 -24.79 17.96 19.85
C VAL A 682 -24.31 16.58 20.32
N PRO A 683 -25.14 15.51 20.28
CA PRO A 683 -24.73 14.18 20.69
C PRO A 683 -23.84 13.54 19.62
N VAL A 684 -22.74 12.91 20.06
CA VAL A 684 -21.82 12.14 19.23
C VAL A 684 -21.34 10.94 20.03
N ASP A 685 -21.25 9.76 19.38
CA ASP A 685 -20.76 8.54 20.00
C ASP A 685 -19.24 8.39 19.75
N PHE A 686 -18.53 7.86 20.73
CA PHE A 686 -17.08 7.68 20.63
C PHE A 686 -16.65 6.31 21.17
N PHE A 687 -15.79 5.60 20.43
CA PHE A 687 -15.21 4.37 20.90
C PHE A 687 -13.69 4.33 20.67
N ILE A 688 -12.94 4.00 21.72
CA ILE A 688 -11.48 3.91 21.68
C ILE A 688 -11.06 2.46 21.64
N TYR A 689 -10.07 2.14 20.77
CA TYR A 689 -9.37 0.87 20.77
C TYR A 689 -8.01 1.04 21.46
N PRO A 690 -7.87 0.62 22.73
CA PRO A 690 -6.62 0.74 23.46
C PRO A 690 -5.50 -0.10 22.81
N GLN A 691 -4.29 0.46 22.79
CA GLN A 691 -3.07 -0.15 22.24
C GLN A 691 -3.11 -0.40 20.72
N HIS A 692 -4.07 0.20 20.03
CA HIS A 692 -4.07 0.21 18.57
C HIS A 692 -3.56 1.55 18.03
N GLU A 693 -2.69 1.43 17.04
CA GLU A 693 -2.25 2.51 16.18
C GLU A 693 -3.39 2.94 15.23
N HIS A 694 -3.03 3.55 14.10
CA HIS A 694 -4.00 4.02 13.09
C HIS A 694 -4.97 2.94 12.59
N ASN A 695 -4.59 1.68 12.61
CA ASN A 695 -5.42 0.57 12.17
C ASN A 695 -5.62 -0.46 13.29
N VAL A 696 -6.88 -0.82 13.56
CA VAL A 696 -7.22 -1.95 14.42
C VAL A 696 -6.91 -3.25 13.67
N ARG A 697 -6.05 -4.09 14.22
CA ARG A 697 -5.51 -5.30 13.57
C ARG A 697 -5.88 -6.58 14.33
N GLY A 698 -5.64 -7.73 13.67
CA GLY A 698 -5.84 -9.05 14.29
C GLY A 698 -7.31 -9.33 14.62
N ARG A 699 -7.54 -10.05 15.72
CA ARG A 699 -8.90 -10.43 16.19
C ARG A 699 -9.75 -9.22 16.59
N ASP A 700 -9.15 -8.15 17.09
CA ASP A 700 -9.87 -6.97 17.53
C ASP A 700 -10.57 -6.25 16.37
N ARG A 701 -10.11 -6.49 15.13
CA ARG A 701 -10.80 -6.03 13.94
C ARG A 701 -12.19 -6.66 13.78
N VAL A 702 -12.42 -7.88 14.26
CA VAL A 702 -13.75 -8.50 14.25
C VAL A 702 -14.71 -7.74 15.17
N HIS A 703 -14.23 -7.39 16.38
CA HIS A 703 -14.99 -6.55 17.32
C HIS A 703 -15.30 -5.17 16.70
N LEU A 704 -14.31 -4.55 16.03
CA LEU A 704 -14.51 -3.29 15.32
C LEU A 704 -15.63 -3.42 14.28
N MET A 705 -15.57 -4.40 13.39
CA MET A 705 -16.54 -4.54 12.30
C MET A 705 -17.92 -4.95 12.82
N GLN A 706 -18.00 -5.73 13.91
CA GLN A 706 -19.26 -5.98 14.60
C GLN A 706 -19.86 -4.68 15.12
N LYS A 707 -19.06 -3.86 15.81
CA LYS A 707 -19.52 -2.58 16.35
C LYS A 707 -20.01 -1.60 15.27
N VAL A 708 -19.30 -1.54 14.14
CA VAL A 708 -19.73 -0.76 12.96
C VAL A 708 -21.07 -1.27 12.43
N THR A 709 -21.20 -2.60 12.29
CA THR A 709 -22.43 -3.25 11.83
C THR A 709 -23.60 -2.95 12.76
N ASP A 710 -23.43 -3.17 14.06
CA ASP A 710 -24.49 -2.97 15.06
C ASP A 710 -24.95 -1.51 15.11
N TYR A 711 -24.02 -0.55 14.85
CA TYR A 711 -24.37 0.86 14.83
C TYR A 711 -25.29 1.21 13.65
N PHE A 712 -25.02 0.67 12.46
CA PHE A 712 -25.92 0.81 11.32
C PHE A 712 -27.26 0.08 11.54
N ASP A 713 -27.23 -1.17 12.01
CA ASP A 713 -28.44 -1.95 12.26
C ASP A 713 -29.38 -1.28 13.27
N SER A 714 -28.83 -0.53 14.23
CA SER A 714 -29.61 0.10 15.29
C SER A 714 -30.11 1.50 14.94
N ASN A 715 -29.50 2.18 13.97
CA ASN A 715 -29.74 3.61 13.74
C ASN A 715 -30.14 3.95 12.29
N LEU A 716 -29.93 3.06 11.31
CA LEU A 716 -30.25 3.27 9.91
C LEU A 716 -31.42 2.37 9.46
#